data_b967e63d17746351ac84e1d76b8e86eb
#
_entry.id   b967e63d17746351ac84e1d76b8e86eb
#
_cell.length_a   1.000
_cell.length_b   1.000
_cell.length_c   1.000
_cell.angle_alpha   90.00
_cell.angle_beta   90.00
_cell.angle_gamma   90.00
#
_symmetry.space_group_name_H-M   'P 1'
#
loop_
_entity.id
_entity.type
_entity.pdbx_description
1 polymer ?
#
loop_
_entity_poly.entity_id
_entity_poly.type
_entity_poly.pdbx_seq_one_letter_code
_entity_poly.pdbx_strand_id
1 'polypeptide(L)'
;MRHFFISLGLPVLLFFAFQITPDNVSAQNTSSLDQDNTESEKVVRVIRFSGNRDVRNGTLRTLVRTDNNREFLGIPRFTPWYYLWRVFRVGESPAYLDREMVGNDIERIEVYYENLGYFEASVDTSIIEYRENRVEVSFIIDEGPRSEINTVSYTGLPEFDNPDRIPGFLGDSEFAGDFLNDSTFAVNEPYEVQKLRREQTRIVNFLKNHGYAAVQRDSVRALAKPVDDDPNAYDILFSIRPGSFYTFGDVHITLSGPEGEGNFDQSEEFSGEPYTTSGHTIYISKESSAQTRFSLLNEQIRYTPGEMFDQSAYLRSVNSFQNLGMLLTNRFALSEEGSAPDYSRSDIPTYFDLQTIPKHSIRAEFFGMRRYGFGTGVGLNYNNNNLRGRADNLTLGINTSLEYVTSNTLSEISPIDEETGERSQTGSTIFQSYEVRAEYTVPRLNFPFQVFRDRSWVRSARTRYALSYSQSNQLFFDINSDIRFNTRYEITHSDRFTSLFDLIEMDIIDTDPSSQFLQNLENQFGEQSIVLARINEDFRPQFSSIIRYTLRNRNTNLIKRNFGYSSEFSAAIGGNVPYLLDRFVFSPGEIKQTLPSPFGISSNALSYSRFLKFSADYRRYFDLTDNTVFALRGFAGFAQPIFDSESIPLNRRFFAGGSNDIRGWNPFRLGPGSISPDEVRVPGGEVKLAAYKELRQIFMRDVLNAQWHVAWHTDAGNVWYGPRSSLLDDDGNELLNDGRFYIDRFYNQIAVGSGFGLRLDWEFIVARFDFTFRVHDLDRGWFENRRGYFSFGIGHSF
;
A
#
# COMPACT_ATOMS: atom_id res chain seq x y z
N MET A 1 -39.04 7.04 -19.80
CA MET A 1 -37.70 7.62 -19.46
C MET A 1 -37.74 8.98 -18.72
N ARG A 2 -38.90 9.60 -18.48
CA ARG A 2 -39.01 10.93 -17.81
C ARG A 2 -39.37 10.86 -16.30
N HIS A 3 -39.72 9.71 -15.77
CA HIS A 3 -40.08 9.53 -14.34
C HIS A 3 -39.01 8.86 -13.45
N PHE A 4 -37.85 8.51 -14.02
CA PHE A 4 -36.79 7.79 -13.27
C PHE A 4 -35.72 8.72 -12.69
N PHE A 5 -35.69 9.98 -13.11
CA PHE A 5 -34.69 10.96 -12.62
C PHE A 5 -35.09 11.80 -11.39
N ILE A 6 -36.34 11.72 -10.96
CA ILE A 6 -36.85 12.59 -9.86
C ILE A 6 -36.85 11.88 -8.51
N SER A 7 -36.74 10.54 -8.45
CA SER A 7 -36.82 9.82 -7.17
C SER A 7 -35.48 9.48 -6.49
N LEU A 8 -34.33 9.66 -7.18
CA LEU A 8 -33.00 9.38 -6.63
C LEU A 8 -32.18 10.63 -6.23
N GLY A 9 -32.65 11.82 -6.57
CA GLY A 9 -31.96 13.07 -6.26
C GLY A 9 -32.28 13.72 -4.90
N LEU A 10 -33.40 13.38 -4.29
CA LEU A 10 -33.86 14.08 -3.08
C LEU A 10 -33.26 13.60 -1.75
N PRO A 11 -32.97 12.34 -1.49
CA PRO A 11 -32.43 11.94 -0.17
C PRO A 11 -30.94 12.25 0.02
N VAL A 12 -30.16 12.44 -1.06
CA VAL A 12 -28.73 12.77 -0.93
C VAL A 12 -28.50 14.27 -0.71
N LEU A 13 -29.41 15.11 -1.20
CA LEU A 13 -29.33 16.56 -1.01
C LEU A 13 -29.83 17.03 0.36
N LEU A 14 -30.67 16.26 1.04
CA LEU A 14 -31.19 16.62 2.36
C LEU A 14 -30.26 16.28 3.54
N PHE A 15 -29.22 15.46 3.35
CA PHE A 15 -28.24 15.14 4.39
C PHE A 15 -27.10 16.17 4.49
N PHE A 16 -26.93 17.05 3.49
CA PHE A 16 -25.88 18.07 3.45
C PHE A 16 -26.37 19.51 3.67
N ALA A 17 -27.66 19.72 3.96
CA ALA A 17 -28.23 21.06 4.11
C ALA A 17 -28.17 21.64 5.53
N PHE A 18 -27.54 20.98 6.50
CA PHE A 18 -27.40 21.47 7.87
C PHE A 18 -25.92 21.57 8.24
N GLN A 19 -25.27 22.61 7.79
CA GLN A 19 -24.18 23.36 8.45
C GLN A 19 -23.48 24.28 7.45
N ILE A 20 -24.12 25.38 7.09
CA ILE A 20 -23.41 26.54 6.57
C ILE A 20 -23.93 27.75 7.39
N THR A 21 -23.16 28.09 8.42
CA THR A 21 -23.19 29.45 8.98
C THR A 21 -22.09 30.25 8.29
N PRO A 22 -22.40 31.38 7.66
CA PRO A 22 -21.34 32.21 7.10
C PRO A 22 -20.69 33.02 8.22
N ASP A 23 -19.43 32.73 8.54
CA ASP A 23 -18.62 33.66 9.30
C ASP A 23 -18.25 34.86 8.42
N ASN A 24 -18.75 36.00 8.83
CA ASN A 24 -18.41 37.28 8.26
C ASN A 24 -16.94 37.62 8.53
N VAL A 25 -16.09 37.48 7.52
CA VAL A 25 -14.78 38.13 7.50
C VAL A 25 -14.96 39.53 6.90
N SER A 26 -14.90 40.53 7.76
CA SER A 26 -14.92 41.91 7.38
C SER A 26 -13.69 42.27 6.54
N ALA A 27 -13.92 42.68 5.30
CA ALA A 27 -12.92 43.30 4.44
C ALA A 27 -12.59 44.69 5.02
N GLN A 28 -11.36 44.90 5.45
CA GLN A 28 -10.82 46.23 5.68
C GLN A 28 -10.45 46.85 4.33
N ASN A 29 -11.20 47.90 3.97
CA ASN A 29 -10.84 48.85 2.91
C ASN A 29 -9.54 49.56 3.26
N THR A 30 -8.51 49.44 2.42
CA THR A 30 -7.49 50.48 2.26
C THR A 30 -7.49 50.93 0.81
N SER A 31 -8.10 52.08 0.62
CA SER A 31 -8.00 52.88 -0.57
C SER A 31 -6.64 53.61 -0.59
N SER A 32 -5.81 53.41 -1.60
CA SER A 32 -5.06 54.49 -2.28
C SER A 32 -4.15 53.93 -3.36
N LEU A 33 -4.20 54.63 -4.50
CA LEU A 33 -3.31 54.66 -5.65
C LEU A 33 -3.67 53.80 -6.85
N ASP A 34 -4.58 54.40 -7.63
CA ASP A 34 -4.67 54.24 -9.07
C ASP A 34 -3.42 54.78 -9.76
N GLN A 35 -2.71 53.93 -10.49
CA GLN A 35 -2.04 54.14 -11.77
C GLN A 35 -1.05 52.98 -11.96
N ASP A 36 -1.51 51.92 -12.55
CA ASP A 36 -0.82 50.97 -13.45
C ASP A 36 -1.60 49.63 -13.64
N ASN A 37 -2.91 49.75 -13.81
CA ASN A 37 -3.78 48.58 -13.69
C ASN A 37 -4.15 47.89 -15.00
N THR A 38 -3.47 48.17 -16.14
CA THR A 38 -3.77 47.49 -17.43
C THR A 38 -2.98 46.20 -17.69
N GLU A 39 -1.92 45.92 -16.94
CA GLU A 39 -1.14 44.66 -17.09
C GLU A 39 -1.67 43.47 -16.22
N SER A 40 -2.32 43.76 -15.08
CA SER A 40 -2.81 42.74 -14.14
C SER A 40 -4.00 41.89 -14.65
N GLU A 41 -4.50 42.16 -15.84
CA GLU A 41 -5.62 41.43 -16.44
C GLU A 41 -5.20 40.38 -17.50
N LYS A 42 -3.90 40.25 -17.82
CA LYS A 42 -3.44 39.31 -18.84
C LYS A 42 -3.42 37.90 -18.29
N VAL A 43 -4.11 36.98 -18.97
CA VAL A 43 -4.23 35.58 -18.56
C VAL A 43 -3.16 34.74 -19.24
N VAL A 44 -2.33 34.05 -18.48
CA VAL A 44 -1.33 33.10 -18.97
C VAL A 44 -2.03 31.85 -19.47
N ARG A 45 -1.88 31.57 -20.76
CA ARG A 45 -2.53 30.42 -21.41
C ARG A 45 -1.57 29.29 -21.72
N VAL A 46 -0.32 29.60 -21.97
CA VAL A 46 0.71 28.64 -22.34
C VAL A 46 2.02 29.06 -21.72
N ILE A 47 2.73 28.09 -21.13
CA ILE A 47 4.12 28.23 -20.70
C ILE A 47 4.95 27.29 -21.56
N ARG A 48 6.04 27.79 -22.12
CA ARG A 48 6.96 27.02 -22.95
C ARG A 48 8.39 27.12 -22.48
N PHE A 49 9.13 26.06 -22.74
CA PHE A 49 10.57 26.01 -22.54
C PHE A 49 11.21 25.65 -23.86
N SER A 50 12.29 26.35 -24.21
CA SER A 50 13.04 26.14 -25.45
C SER A 50 14.53 26.32 -25.19
N GLY A 51 15.36 25.62 -25.98
CA GLY A 51 16.82 25.64 -25.81
C GLY A 51 17.37 24.61 -24.82
N ASN A 52 16.55 24.10 -23.92
CA ASN A 52 16.89 23.01 -23.02
C ASN A 52 17.07 21.68 -23.78
N ARG A 53 18.22 21.05 -23.65
CA ARG A 53 18.58 19.78 -24.32
C ARG A 53 18.62 18.63 -23.31
N ASP A 54 19.24 18.86 -22.17
CA ASP A 54 19.49 17.84 -21.16
C ASP A 54 18.38 17.78 -20.10
N VAL A 55 17.74 18.91 -19.79
CA VAL A 55 16.65 18.97 -18.81
C VAL A 55 15.29 18.92 -19.50
N ARG A 56 14.44 18.00 -19.09
CA ARG A 56 13.10 17.83 -19.69
C ARG A 56 12.17 18.99 -19.31
N ASN A 57 11.28 19.38 -20.25
CA ASN A 57 10.28 20.42 -20.00
C ASN A 57 9.40 20.13 -18.77
N GLY A 58 9.09 18.86 -18.49
CA GLY A 58 8.34 18.48 -17.29
C GLY A 58 9.06 18.82 -16.00
N THR A 59 10.38 18.66 -15.94
CA THR A 59 11.20 19.05 -14.78
C THR A 59 11.20 20.57 -14.63
N LEU A 60 11.43 21.31 -15.70
CA LEU A 60 11.41 22.77 -15.70
C LEU A 60 10.04 23.31 -15.27
N ARG A 61 8.97 22.67 -15.70
CA ARG A 61 7.60 23.03 -15.30
C ARG A 61 7.36 22.93 -13.79
N THR A 62 8.02 22.00 -13.09
CA THR A 62 7.91 21.88 -11.65
C THR A 62 8.70 22.94 -10.86
N LEU A 63 9.65 23.62 -11.51
CA LEU A 63 10.47 24.67 -10.91
C LEU A 63 9.77 26.04 -10.93
N VAL A 64 9.04 26.32 -12.00
CA VAL A 64 8.38 27.61 -12.18
C VAL A 64 7.08 27.68 -11.37
N ARG A 65 6.84 28.82 -10.76
CA ARG A 65 5.61 29.14 -10.02
C ARG A 65 4.60 29.92 -10.88
N THR A 66 5.05 30.54 -11.96
CA THR A 66 4.15 31.06 -12.99
C THR A 66 3.23 29.92 -13.43
N ASP A 67 1.94 30.12 -13.32
CA ASP A 67 0.95 29.10 -13.65
C ASP A 67 0.14 29.45 -14.90
N ASN A 68 -0.46 28.44 -15.51
CA ASN A 68 -1.43 28.59 -16.60
C ASN A 68 -2.66 27.74 -16.27
N ASN A 69 -3.81 28.12 -16.86
CA ASN A 69 -5.02 27.31 -16.69
C ASN A 69 -4.80 25.90 -17.24
N ARG A 70 -5.30 24.89 -16.49
CA ARG A 70 -5.05 23.48 -16.77
C ARG A 70 -5.56 23.05 -18.13
N GLU A 71 -4.69 22.38 -18.85
CA GLU A 71 -5.00 21.75 -20.11
C GLU A 71 -5.64 20.37 -19.89
N PHE A 72 -6.67 20.06 -20.69
CA PHE A 72 -7.28 18.74 -20.63
C PHE A 72 -6.40 17.72 -21.36
N LEU A 73 -5.97 16.69 -20.65
CA LEU A 73 -5.07 15.62 -21.15
C LEU A 73 -3.79 16.13 -21.81
N GLY A 74 -3.29 17.30 -21.38
CA GLY A 74 -2.10 17.89 -21.97
C GLY A 74 -2.29 18.44 -23.39
N ILE A 75 -3.55 18.60 -23.85
CA ILE A 75 -3.86 19.21 -25.15
C ILE A 75 -3.66 20.72 -25.03
N PRO A 76 -2.67 21.31 -25.72
CA PRO A 76 -2.35 22.72 -25.59
C PRO A 76 -3.55 23.62 -25.86
N ARG A 77 -3.76 24.60 -24.98
CA ARG A 77 -4.85 25.59 -25.04
C ARG A 77 -6.27 25.04 -24.83
N PHE A 78 -6.47 23.75 -24.67
CA PHE A 78 -7.77 23.16 -24.34
C PHE A 78 -7.98 23.13 -22.82
N THR A 79 -8.60 24.18 -22.29
CA THR A 79 -8.79 24.45 -20.85
C THR A 79 -10.27 24.54 -20.50
N PRO A 80 -11.03 23.43 -20.52
CA PRO A 80 -12.47 23.42 -20.28
C PRO A 80 -12.86 23.94 -18.90
N TRP A 81 -12.02 23.74 -17.89
CA TRP A 81 -12.26 24.15 -16.50
C TRP A 81 -12.27 25.67 -16.34
N TYR A 82 -11.41 26.39 -17.07
CA TYR A 82 -11.45 27.85 -17.18
C TYR A 82 -12.74 28.35 -17.85
N TYR A 83 -13.23 27.65 -18.88
CA TYR A 83 -14.48 28.02 -19.54
C TYR A 83 -15.69 27.76 -18.64
N LEU A 84 -15.71 26.68 -17.87
CA LEU A 84 -16.74 26.42 -16.86
C LEU A 84 -16.76 27.50 -15.78
N TRP A 85 -15.57 27.92 -15.30
CA TRP A 85 -15.48 29.01 -14.34
C TRP A 85 -16.01 30.32 -14.89
N ARG A 86 -15.69 30.62 -16.14
CA ARG A 86 -16.16 31.85 -16.79
C ARG A 86 -17.68 31.93 -16.90
N VAL A 87 -18.37 30.80 -17.13
CA VAL A 87 -19.82 30.73 -17.32
C VAL A 87 -20.57 30.51 -16.00
N PHE A 88 -20.10 29.58 -15.19
CA PHE A 88 -20.83 29.10 -14.00
C PHE A 88 -20.13 29.45 -12.68
N ARG A 89 -18.97 30.08 -12.71
CA ARG A 89 -18.10 30.31 -11.55
C ARG A 89 -17.71 29.02 -10.82
N VAL A 90 -17.72 27.89 -11.53
CA VAL A 90 -17.32 26.56 -11.05
C VAL A 90 -16.15 26.08 -11.90
N GLY A 91 -15.06 25.67 -11.27
CA GLY A 91 -13.85 25.24 -11.94
C GLY A 91 -12.65 26.10 -11.57
N GLU A 92 -11.80 26.44 -12.52
CA GLU A 92 -10.53 27.09 -12.29
C GLU A 92 -10.55 28.57 -12.69
N SER A 93 -10.20 29.44 -11.74
CA SER A 93 -10.07 30.89 -11.99
C SER A 93 -8.97 31.20 -13.01
N PRO A 94 -8.99 32.36 -13.67
CA PRO A 94 -7.92 32.76 -14.59
C PRO A 94 -6.57 32.82 -13.89
N ALA A 95 -5.53 32.23 -14.50
CA ALA A 95 -4.14 32.42 -14.09
C ALA A 95 -3.62 33.74 -14.67
N TYR A 96 -3.50 34.77 -13.85
CA TYR A 96 -3.01 36.09 -14.28
C TYR A 96 -1.49 36.14 -14.37
N LEU A 97 -0.99 36.94 -15.30
CA LEU A 97 0.44 37.17 -15.46
C LEU A 97 0.98 38.04 -14.31
N ASP A 98 1.96 37.47 -13.62
CA ASP A 98 2.76 38.20 -12.63
C ASP A 98 4.21 38.28 -13.14
N ARG A 99 4.68 39.48 -13.48
CA ARG A 99 6.03 39.68 -14.03
C ARG A 99 7.13 39.48 -12.98
N GLU A 100 6.86 39.82 -11.73
CA GLU A 100 7.80 39.54 -10.62
C GLU A 100 7.99 38.05 -10.42
N MET A 101 6.89 37.30 -10.47
CA MET A 101 6.92 35.85 -10.42
C MET A 101 7.73 35.23 -11.57
N VAL A 102 7.55 35.73 -12.82
CA VAL A 102 8.34 35.31 -13.99
C VAL A 102 9.83 35.60 -13.79
N GLY A 103 10.19 36.78 -13.23
CA GLY A 103 11.58 37.12 -12.90
C GLY A 103 12.18 36.14 -11.88
N ASN A 104 11.43 35.84 -10.82
CA ASN A 104 11.85 34.85 -9.82
C ASN A 104 11.95 33.41 -10.38
N ASP A 105 11.18 33.10 -11.43
CA ASP A 105 11.24 31.79 -12.10
C ASP A 105 12.51 31.67 -12.97
N ILE A 106 12.99 32.75 -13.58
CA ILE A 106 14.28 32.76 -14.26
C ILE A 106 15.39 32.36 -13.29
N GLU A 107 15.49 33.04 -12.15
CA GLU A 107 16.50 32.75 -11.13
C GLU A 107 16.40 31.28 -10.64
N ARG A 108 15.18 30.75 -10.45
CA ARG A 108 15.00 29.34 -10.05
C ARG A 108 15.52 28.37 -11.11
N ILE A 109 15.31 28.65 -12.38
CA ILE A 109 15.80 27.79 -13.46
C ILE A 109 17.33 27.89 -13.53
N GLU A 110 17.91 29.10 -13.48
CA GLU A 110 19.37 29.29 -13.49
C GLU A 110 20.04 28.57 -12.30
N VAL A 111 19.58 28.77 -11.09
CA VAL A 111 20.07 28.06 -9.90
C VAL A 111 19.91 26.53 -10.03
N TYR A 112 18.86 26.06 -10.69
CA TYR A 112 18.69 24.63 -10.94
C TYR A 112 19.77 24.10 -11.90
N TYR A 113 20.08 24.83 -12.99
CA TYR A 113 21.14 24.48 -13.92
C TYR A 113 22.53 24.57 -13.27
N GLU A 114 22.82 25.60 -12.48
CA GLU A 114 24.05 25.68 -11.68
C GLU A 114 24.20 24.45 -10.77
N ASN A 115 23.14 24.01 -10.11
CA ASN A 115 23.17 22.81 -9.26
C ASN A 115 23.43 21.51 -10.05
N LEU A 116 23.22 21.50 -11.35
CA LEU A 116 23.53 20.40 -12.27
C LEU A 116 24.90 20.50 -12.93
N GLY A 117 25.68 21.58 -12.62
CA GLY A 117 27.00 21.81 -13.16
C GLY A 117 27.05 22.64 -14.46
N TYR A 118 25.97 23.34 -14.81
CA TYR A 118 25.95 24.27 -15.93
C TYR A 118 26.15 25.70 -15.41
N PHE A 119 27.39 26.07 -15.15
CA PHE A 119 27.70 27.36 -14.53
C PHE A 119 27.58 28.57 -15.48
N GLU A 120 27.51 28.31 -16.78
CA GLU A 120 27.32 29.33 -17.80
C GLU A 120 25.86 29.39 -18.32
N ALA A 121 24.96 28.64 -17.66
CA ALA A 121 23.56 28.63 -18.07
C ALA A 121 22.93 30.01 -17.90
N SER A 122 22.16 30.41 -18.89
CA SER A 122 21.38 31.65 -18.86
C SER A 122 19.95 31.44 -19.33
N VAL A 123 19.02 32.16 -18.73
CA VAL A 123 17.61 32.07 -19.04
C VAL A 123 17.04 33.45 -19.38
N ASP A 124 16.44 33.57 -20.55
CA ASP A 124 15.70 34.75 -20.97
C ASP A 124 14.20 34.43 -21.11
N THR A 125 13.36 35.44 -21.14
CA THR A 125 11.91 35.24 -21.29
C THR A 125 11.33 36.05 -22.43
N SER A 126 10.36 35.45 -23.13
CA SER A 126 9.56 36.11 -24.14
C SER A 126 8.08 36.00 -23.80
N ILE A 127 7.42 37.14 -23.62
CA ILE A 127 6.00 37.22 -23.30
C ILE A 127 5.27 37.73 -24.54
N ILE A 128 4.52 36.86 -25.20
CA ILE A 128 3.84 37.14 -26.47
C ILE A 128 2.33 37.23 -26.24
N GLU A 129 1.72 38.37 -26.51
CA GLU A 129 0.29 38.54 -26.54
C GLU A 129 -0.25 38.13 -27.93
N TYR A 130 -1.09 37.09 -27.98
CA TYR A 130 -1.64 36.57 -29.24
C TYR A 130 -3.15 36.81 -29.43
N ARG A 131 -3.84 37.24 -28.36
CA ARG A 131 -5.23 37.70 -28.35
C ARG A 131 -5.41 38.70 -27.21
N GLU A 132 -6.47 39.53 -27.27
CA GLU A 132 -6.83 40.41 -26.16
C GLU A 132 -6.74 39.68 -24.80
N ASN A 133 -5.93 40.21 -23.90
CA ASN A 133 -5.68 39.73 -22.53
C ASN A 133 -5.21 38.28 -22.44
N ARG A 134 -4.57 37.72 -23.44
CA ARG A 134 -4.02 36.34 -23.41
C ARG A 134 -2.57 36.31 -23.81
N VAL A 135 -1.73 35.80 -22.93
CA VAL A 135 -0.28 35.75 -23.16
C VAL A 135 0.25 34.33 -23.15
N GLU A 136 1.31 34.15 -23.87
CA GLU A 136 2.20 32.98 -23.81
C GLU A 136 3.53 33.44 -23.20
N VAL A 137 3.99 32.72 -22.15
CA VAL A 137 5.27 32.94 -21.49
C VAL A 137 6.23 31.87 -21.98
N SER A 138 7.32 32.25 -22.58
CA SER A 138 8.34 31.33 -23.08
C SER A 138 9.65 31.60 -22.36
N PHE A 139 10.21 30.58 -21.69
CA PHE A 139 11.55 30.58 -21.12
C PHE A 139 12.54 30.06 -22.18
N ILE A 140 13.51 30.87 -22.53
CA ILE A 140 14.54 30.58 -23.57
C ILE A 140 15.82 30.31 -22.80
N ILE A 141 16.31 29.09 -22.88
CA ILE A 141 17.40 28.58 -22.05
C ILE A 141 18.64 28.35 -22.95
N ASP A 142 19.75 28.87 -22.53
CA ASP A 142 21.07 28.50 -23.04
C ASP A 142 21.80 27.76 -21.96
N GLU A 143 21.96 26.44 -22.11
CA GLU A 143 22.51 25.58 -21.04
C GLU A 143 24.03 25.77 -20.85
N GLY A 144 24.74 26.19 -21.88
CA GLY A 144 26.21 26.22 -21.85
C GLY A 144 26.84 24.82 -21.74
N PRO A 145 28.15 24.71 -21.48
CA PRO A 145 28.84 23.46 -21.26
C PRO A 145 28.55 22.92 -19.85
N ARG A 146 28.45 21.59 -19.72
CA ARG A 146 28.29 20.92 -18.44
C ARG A 146 29.64 20.59 -17.83
N SER A 147 29.84 20.93 -16.58
CA SER A 147 31.06 20.63 -15.84
C SER A 147 31.10 19.17 -15.36
N GLU A 148 32.32 18.62 -15.25
CA GLU A 148 32.59 17.25 -14.81
C GLU A 148 33.52 17.22 -13.59
N ILE A 149 33.49 16.11 -12.85
CA ILE A 149 34.37 15.86 -11.71
C ILE A 149 35.61 15.11 -12.20
N ASN A 150 36.78 15.74 -12.08
CA ASN A 150 38.07 15.16 -12.43
C ASN A 150 38.59 14.20 -11.34
N THR A 151 38.72 14.72 -10.11
CA THR A 151 39.18 13.92 -8.96
C THR A 151 38.38 14.21 -7.72
N VAL A 152 38.31 13.23 -6.80
CA VAL A 152 37.75 13.39 -5.45
C VAL A 152 38.74 12.95 -4.43
N SER A 153 39.04 13.81 -3.47
CA SER A 153 39.98 13.56 -2.38
C SER A 153 39.40 13.92 -1.02
N TYR A 154 39.89 13.25 0.01
CA TYR A 154 39.46 13.43 1.39
C TYR A 154 40.65 13.79 2.26
N THR A 155 40.47 14.73 3.22
CA THR A 155 41.51 15.11 4.18
C THR A 155 40.90 15.33 5.56
N GLY A 156 41.69 15.10 6.62
CA GLY A 156 41.29 15.29 7.99
C GLY A 156 40.56 14.12 8.61
N LEU A 157 40.69 12.93 8.05
CA LEU A 157 40.22 11.68 8.65
C LEU A 157 41.21 11.22 9.70
N PRO A 158 40.83 11.16 11.00
CA PRO A 158 41.79 10.95 12.10
C PRO A 158 42.50 9.59 12.07
N GLU A 159 41.93 8.63 11.43
CA GLU A 159 42.35 7.20 11.39
C GLU A 159 43.57 7.01 10.49
N PHE A 160 43.79 7.90 9.57
CA PHE A 160 45.00 7.89 8.75
C PHE A 160 46.22 8.37 9.55
N ASP A 161 45.99 9.08 10.67
CA ASP A 161 47.06 9.72 11.44
C ASP A 161 47.40 9.00 12.76
N ASN A 162 46.51 8.19 13.37
CA ASN A 162 46.77 7.52 14.65
C ASN A 162 45.80 6.39 15.02
N PRO A 163 46.14 5.14 14.69
CA PRO A 163 45.30 3.92 14.93
C PRO A 163 45.06 3.59 16.39
N ASP A 164 45.92 4.04 17.31
CA ASP A 164 45.85 3.67 18.74
C ASP A 164 44.75 4.42 19.55
N ARG A 165 44.09 5.37 18.95
CA ARG A 165 43.10 6.24 19.65
C ARG A 165 41.71 5.63 19.84
N ILE A 166 41.38 4.53 19.18
CA ILE A 166 40.02 3.96 19.16
C ILE A 166 40.03 2.50 19.63
N PRO A 167 39.76 2.23 20.91
CA PRO A 167 39.64 0.87 21.41
C PRO A 167 38.45 0.16 20.74
N GLY A 168 38.68 -0.94 20.04
CA GLY A 168 37.69 -1.73 19.36
C GLY A 168 37.44 -1.36 17.90
N PHE A 169 38.20 -0.45 17.34
CA PHE A 169 38.17 -0.14 15.94
C PHE A 169 38.81 -1.25 15.10
N LEU A 170 38.16 -1.63 14.04
CA LEU A 170 38.72 -2.50 13.01
C LEU A 170 39.91 -1.80 12.38
N GLY A 171 41.03 -2.47 12.18
CA GLY A 171 42.31 -1.87 11.81
C GLY A 171 42.21 -0.90 10.63
N ASP A 172 43.16 0.05 10.52
CA ASP A 172 43.20 1.16 9.57
C ASP A 172 42.76 0.88 8.14
N SER A 173 43.06 -0.29 7.64
CA SER A 173 42.72 -0.70 6.27
C SER A 173 41.23 -0.98 6.06
N GLU A 174 40.50 -1.40 7.10
CA GLU A 174 39.10 -1.77 7.02
C GLU A 174 38.22 -0.53 7.13
N PHE A 175 38.53 0.39 8.04
CA PHE A 175 37.83 1.69 8.12
C PHE A 175 37.97 2.51 6.84
N ALA A 176 39.16 2.65 6.32
CA ALA A 176 39.41 3.35 5.07
C ALA A 176 38.75 2.63 3.87
N GLY A 177 38.75 1.30 3.88
CA GLY A 177 38.06 0.50 2.88
C GLY A 177 36.53 0.70 2.92
N ASP A 178 35.92 0.61 4.08
CA ASP A 178 34.48 0.81 4.25
C ASP A 178 34.08 2.26 3.96
N PHE A 179 34.91 3.22 4.38
CA PHE A 179 34.66 4.62 4.06
C PHE A 179 34.66 4.90 2.56
N LEU A 180 35.64 4.34 1.82
CA LEU A 180 35.79 4.58 0.37
C LEU A 180 34.82 3.71 -0.47
N ASN A 181 34.53 2.51 -0.05
CA ASN A 181 33.60 1.61 -0.75
C ASN A 181 32.17 2.17 -0.85
N ASP A 182 31.76 2.94 0.14
CA ASP A 182 30.45 3.57 0.17
C ASP A 182 30.43 4.95 -0.53
N SER A 183 31.57 5.42 -1.07
CA SER A 183 31.61 6.68 -1.82
C SER A 183 30.76 6.62 -3.08
N THR A 184 29.98 7.68 -3.29
CA THR A 184 29.02 7.77 -4.41
C THR A 184 29.63 8.37 -5.68
N PHE A 185 30.95 8.64 -5.69
CA PHE A 185 31.63 9.32 -6.80
C PHE A 185 32.40 8.35 -7.70
N ALA A 186 32.22 8.54 -9.03
CA ALA A 186 33.14 8.02 -10.03
C ALA A 186 33.85 9.19 -10.72
N VAL A 187 35.06 8.97 -11.20
CA VAL A 187 35.85 9.94 -12.00
C VAL A 187 35.17 10.13 -13.35
N ASN A 188 35.20 11.35 -13.87
CA ASN A 188 34.55 11.78 -15.12
C ASN A 188 33.00 11.72 -15.08
N GLU A 189 32.42 11.85 -13.90
CA GLU A 189 30.98 12.02 -13.77
C GLU A 189 30.59 13.50 -13.82
N PRO A 190 29.37 13.82 -14.27
CA PRO A 190 28.85 15.18 -14.24
C PRO A 190 28.87 15.78 -12.84
N TYR A 191 29.28 17.04 -12.76
CA TYR A 191 29.23 17.82 -11.51
C TYR A 191 27.77 18.05 -11.12
N GLU A 192 27.39 17.66 -9.91
CA GLU A 192 26.08 17.92 -9.34
C GLU A 192 26.18 18.29 -7.88
N VAL A 193 25.69 19.47 -7.48
CA VAL A 193 25.69 19.92 -6.08
C VAL A 193 24.95 18.92 -5.17
N GLN A 194 23.92 18.26 -5.68
CA GLN A 194 23.19 17.24 -4.92
C GLN A 194 24.02 15.99 -4.64
N LYS A 195 24.97 15.63 -5.51
CA LYS A 195 25.92 14.53 -5.25
C LYS A 195 26.90 14.94 -4.13
N LEU A 196 27.44 16.15 -4.19
CA LEU A 196 28.32 16.69 -3.12
C LEU A 196 27.58 16.71 -1.78
N ARG A 197 26.34 17.15 -1.75
CA ARG A 197 25.51 17.16 -0.52
C ARG A 197 25.23 15.78 0.01
N ARG A 198 24.99 14.80 -0.88
CA ARG A 198 24.78 13.40 -0.48
C ARG A 198 26.05 12.81 0.11
N GLU A 199 27.19 13.05 -0.51
CA GLU A 199 28.48 12.60 0.02
C GLU A 199 28.80 13.26 1.37
N GLN A 200 28.61 14.54 1.50
CA GLN A 200 28.74 15.26 2.77
C GLN A 200 27.85 14.63 3.87
N THR A 201 26.60 14.30 3.52
CA THR A 201 25.69 13.63 4.45
C THR A 201 26.15 12.21 4.78
N ARG A 202 26.66 11.48 3.78
CA ARG A 202 27.24 10.13 3.96
C ARG A 202 28.42 10.16 4.94
N ILE A 203 29.36 11.10 4.72
CA ILE A 203 30.51 11.28 5.59
C ILE A 203 30.08 11.58 7.03
N VAL A 204 29.16 12.52 7.22
CA VAL A 204 28.63 12.87 8.55
C VAL A 204 28.00 11.64 9.22
N ASN A 205 27.16 10.89 8.51
CA ASN A 205 26.52 9.69 9.05
C ASN A 205 27.53 8.59 9.36
N PHE A 206 28.49 8.37 8.47
CA PHE A 206 29.57 7.42 8.68
C PHE A 206 30.33 7.72 9.97
N LEU A 207 30.78 8.95 10.13
CA LEU A 207 31.54 9.37 11.32
C LEU A 207 30.70 9.29 12.59
N LYS A 208 29.42 9.66 12.55
CA LYS A 208 28.50 9.51 13.68
C LYS A 208 28.23 8.05 14.07
N ASN A 209 28.34 7.14 13.13
CA ASN A 209 28.22 5.70 13.41
C ASN A 209 29.54 5.09 13.93
N HIS A 210 30.63 5.87 13.86
CA HIS A 210 31.97 5.43 14.28
C HIS A 210 32.58 6.33 15.39
N GLY A 211 31.75 6.73 16.33
CA GLY A 211 32.18 7.43 17.54
C GLY A 211 32.28 8.96 17.48
N TYR A 212 32.15 9.58 16.33
CA TYR A 212 32.26 11.03 16.19
C TYR A 212 30.90 11.72 16.28
N ALA A 213 30.25 11.63 17.43
CA ALA A 213 28.86 12.09 17.62
C ALA A 213 28.67 13.60 17.37
N ALA A 214 29.70 14.44 17.62
CA ALA A 214 29.61 15.87 17.49
C ALA A 214 29.71 16.39 16.05
N VAL A 215 30.04 15.54 15.09
CA VAL A 215 30.14 15.91 13.68
C VAL A 215 28.82 16.47 13.17
N GLN A 216 28.87 17.62 12.55
CA GLN A 216 27.78 18.28 11.89
C GLN A 216 28.10 18.49 10.42
N ARG A 217 27.13 18.94 9.66
CA ARG A 217 27.31 19.20 8.23
C ARG A 217 28.41 20.20 7.95
N ASP A 218 28.52 21.23 8.79
CA ASP A 218 29.57 22.28 8.68
C ASP A 218 30.99 21.78 9.01
N SER A 219 31.08 20.58 9.65
CA SER A 219 32.35 19.90 9.88
C SER A 219 32.94 19.27 8.63
N VAL A 220 32.14 19.14 7.57
CA VAL A 220 32.55 18.55 6.29
C VAL A 220 32.33 19.56 5.20
N ARG A 221 33.41 20.11 4.65
CA ARG A 221 33.37 21.13 3.59
C ARG A 221 33.84 20.52 2.28
N ALA A 222 33.05 20.65 1.23
CA ALA A 222 33.46 20.34 -0.13
C ALA A 222 34.03 21.62 -0.79
N LEU A 223 35.26 21.54 -1.27
CA LEU A 223 35.93 22.58 -2.03
C LEU A 223 36.05 22.09 -3.46
N ALA A 224 35.45 22.79 -4.40
CA ALA A 224 35.61 22.55 -5.81
C ALA A 224 36.63 23.53 -6.40
N LYS A 225 37.64 23.02 -7.06
CA LYS A 225 38.67 23.81 -7.74
C LYS A 225 38.69 23.45 -9.21
N PRO A 226 38.57 24.42 -10.14
CA PRO A 226 38.72 24.13 -11.57
C PRO A 226 40.14 23.63 -11.85
N VAL A 227 40.27 22.76 -12.80
CA VAL A 227 41.54 22.22 -13.30
C VAL A 227 42.16 23.26 -14.21
N ASP A 228 43.51 23.51 -14.08
CA ASP A 228 44.19 24.60 -14.80
C ASP A 228 44.08 24.47 -16.34
N ASP A 229 44.01 23.24 -16.86
CA ASP A 229 43.97 22.96 -18.33
C ASP A 229 42.53 22.75 -18.87
N ASP A 230 41.51 22.62 -18.00
CA ASP A 230 40.10 22.45 -18.41
C ASP A 230 39.15 23.19 -17.46
N PRO A 231 38.59 24.33 -17.87
CA PRO A 231 37.71 25.11 -17.01
C PRO A 231 36.37 24.40 -16.66
N ASN A 232 36.02 23.35 -17.39
CA ASN A 232 34.81 22.58 -17.12
C ASN A 232 35.07 21.35 -16.24
N ALA A 233 36.32 21.03 -15.89
CA ALA A 233 36.68 19.95 -14.99
C ALA A 233 37.00 20.51 -13.58
N TYR A 234 36.48 19.82 -12.55
CA TYR A 234 36.66 20.22 -11.17
C TYR A 234 37.29 19.13 -10.32
N ASP A 235 38.32 19.49 -9.55
CA ASP A 235 38.84 18.67 -8.47
C ASP A 235 38.05 18.97 -7.21
N ILE A 236 37.54 17.95 -6.56
CA ILE A 236 36.75 18.05 -5.32
C ILE A 236 37.58 17.59 -4.14
N LEU A 237 37.73 18.46 -3.15
CA LEU A 237 38.37 18.14 -1.89
C LEU A 237 37.36 18.21 -0.74
N PHE A 238 37.09 17.06 -0.09
CA PHE A 238 36.34 17.03 1.16
C PHE A 238 37.30 17.24 2.33
N SER A 239 37.18 18.40 2.99
CA SER A 239 37.90 18.72 4.23
C SER A 239 37.03 18.38 5.43
N ILE A 240 37.43 17.42 6.25
CA ILE A 240 36.71 16.82 7.35
C ILE A 240 37.31 17.24 8.69
N ARG A 241 36.46 17.64 9.65
CA ARG A 241 36.81 17.96 11.02
C ARG A 241 35.92 17.14 11.96
N PRO A 242 36.29 15.91 12.29
CA PRO A 242 35.41 14.96 13.02
C PRO A 242 35.24 15.36 14.51
N GLY A 243 36.19 16.05 15.09
CA GLY A 243 36.16 16.40 16.52
C GLY A 243 36.60 15.24 17.42
N SER A 244 36.04 15.20 18.64
CA SER A 244 36.38 14.17 19.62
C SER A 244 35.63 12.88 19.42
N PHE A 245 36.20 11.78 19.92
CA PHE A 245 35.59 10.47 19.95
C PHE A 245 34.72 10.29 21.21
N TYR A 246 33.56 9.62 21.06
CA TYR A 246 32.58 9.41 22.12
C TYR A 246 32.16 7.93 22.23
N THR A 247 31.83 7.55 23.46
CA THR A 247 31.17 6.27 23.76
C THR A 247 29.73 6.50 24.21
N PHE A 248 28.94 5.45 24.26
CA PHE A 248 27.65 5.51 24.92
C PHE A 248 27.81 5.59 26.41
N GLY A 249 27.19 6.57 27.07
CA GLY A 249 27.07 6.69 28.51
C GLY A 249 25.90 5.87 29.08
N ASP A 250 25.42 6.30 30.25
CA ASP A 250 24.26 5.72 30.89
C ASP A 250 22.99 5.86 30.05
N VAL A 251 22.08 4.90 30.21
CA VAL A 251 20.78 4.90 29.55
C VAL A 251 19.69 5.15 30.59
N HIS A 252 18.87 6.15 30.35
CA HIS A 252 17.74 6.48 31.20
C HIS A 252 16.43 6.23 30.44
N ILE A 253 15.60 5.32 30.94
CA ILE A 253 14.28 5.02 30.39
C ILE A 253 13.24 5.39 31.44
N THR A 254 12.35 6.33 31.11
CA THR A 254 11.21 6.69 31.94
C THR A 254 9.92 6.30 31.24
N LEU A 255 9.04 5.60 31.94
CA LEU A 255 7.77 5.13 31.38
C LEU A 255 6.60 5.59 32.25
N SER A 256 5.88 6.60 31.78
CA SER A 256 4.63 7.05 32.39
C SER A 256 3.44 6.20 31.99
N GLY A 257 2.40 6.23 32.82
CA GLY A 257 1.11 5.62 32.56
C GLY A 257 0.31 6.34 31.48
N PRO A 258 -0.90 5.85 31.17
CA PRO A 258 -1.75 6.42 30.11
C PRO A 258 -2.16 7.87 30.35
N GLU A 259 -2.23 8.31 31.60
CA GLU A 259 -2.60 9.68 31.98
C GLU A 259 -1.41 10.64 31.96
N GLY A 260 -0.17 10.10 31.93
CA GLY A 260 1.06 10.88 31.79
C GLY A 260 1.47 11.64 33.05
N GLU A 261 0.99 11.24 34.25
CA GLU A 261 1.25 11.93 35.51
C GLU A 261 2.72 11.89 35.95
N GLY A 262 3.47 10.89 35.51
CA GLY A 262 4.93 10.82 35.72
C GLY A 262 5.36 10.47 37.14
N ASN A 263 4.54 9.78 37.92
CA ASN A 263 4.92 9.30 39.25
C ASN A 263 5.68 7.97 39.14
N PHE A 264 7.01 8.05 39.08
CA PHE A 264 7.90 6.90 38.88
C PHE A 264 8.19 6.20 40.21
N ASP A 265 7.31 5.31 40.63
CA ASP A 265 7.33 4.58 41.90
C ASP A 265 8.02 3.21 41.83
N GLN A 266 8.37 2.77 40.61
CA GLN A 266 9.08 1.51 40.38
C GLN A 266 10.35 1.77 39.57
N SER A 267 11.48 1.17 39.99
CA SER A 267 12.75 1.27 39.28
C SER A 267 13.51 -0.05 39.28
N GLU A 268 14.34 -0.24 38.25
CA GLU A 268 15.26 -1.37 38.08
C GLU A 268 16.52 -0.89 37.35
N GLU A 269 17.66 -1.45 37.73
CA GLU A 269 18.96 -1.14 37.15
C GLU A 269 19.55 -2.39 36.50
N PHE A 270 20.09 -2.22 35.29
CA PHE A 270 20.80 -3.27 34.58
C PHE A 270 22.26 -2.86 34.39
N SER A 271 23.18 -3.54 35.07
CA SER A 271 24.62 -3.26 35.03
C SER A 271 25.41 -4.56 34.85
N GLY A 272 26.64 -4.43 34.33
CA GLY A 272 27.52 -5.56 34.02
C GLY A 272 27.13 -6.32 32.75
N GLU A 273 27.97 -7.28 32.35
CA GLU A 273 27.70 -8.07 31.15
C GLU A 273 26.44 -8.95 31.33
N PRO A 274 25.59 -9.10 30.26
CA PRO A 274 25.79 -8.62 28.89
C PRO A 274 25.19 -7.23 28.58
N TYR A 275 24.79 -6.46 29.60
CA TYR A 275 24.03 -5.22 29.41
C TYR A 275 24.92 -3.99 29.21
N THR A 276 26.02 -3.89 29.97
CA THR A 276 26.89 -2.70 29.97
C THR A 276 28.35 -3.09 30.03
N THR A 277 29.23 -2.17 29.60
CA THR A 277 30.68 -2.24 29.77
C THR A 277 31.17 -1.05 30.56
N SER A 278 32.32 -1.19 31.23
CA SER A 278 33.07 -0.08 31.87
C SER A 278 32.27 0.77 32.88
N GLY A 279 31.42 0.12 33.72
CA GLY A 279 30.75 0.79 34.85
C GLY A 279 29.53 1.63 34.52
N HIS A 280 29.03 1.60 33.24
CA HIS A 280 27.79 2.23 32.88
C HIS A 280 26.58 1.40 33.32
N THR A 281 25.39 2.05 33.38
CA THR A 281 24.15 1.44 33.89
C THR A 281 22.97 1.85 33.03
N ILE A 282 22.03 0.92 32.87
CA ILE A 282 20.71 1.20 32.25
C ILE A 282 19.72 1.37 33.39
N TYR A 283 19.25 2.59 33.59
CA TYR A 283 18.26 2.97 34.60
C TYR A 283 16.88 2.97 33.98
N ILE A 284 15.96 2.16 34.52
CA ILE A 284 14.58 2.11 34.08
C ILE A 284 13.67 2.51 35.22
N SER A 285 12.95 3.60 35.09
CA SER A 285 11.95 4.08 36.04
C SER A 285 10.57 4.07 35.38
N LYS A 286 9.58 3.53 36.04
CA LYS A 286 8.23 3.50 35.55
C LYS A 286 7.18 3.77 36.61
N GLU A 287 6.04 4.26 36.17
CA GLU A 287 4.83 4.41 36.98
C GLU A 287 4.14 3.05 37.15
N SER A 288 3.52 2.77 38.31
CA SER A 288 2.81 1.52 38.56
C SER A 288 1.64 1.27 37.60
N SER A 289 1.02 2.34 37.12
CA SER A 289 -0.03 2.30 36.09
C SER A 289 0.47 1.81 34.72
N ALA A 290 1.76 1.97 34.44
CA ALA A 290 2.43 1.49 33.22
C ALA A 290 2.80 0.01 33.33
N GLN A 291 1.83 -0.88 33.22
CA GLN A 291 1.94 -2.33 33.43
C GLN A 291 2.85 -3.06 32.43
N THR A 292 4.08 -2.60 32.27
CA THR A 292 5.07 -3.11 31.32
C THR A 292 6.24 -3.73 32.08
N ARG A 293 6.79 -4.84 31.61
CA ARG A 293 7.94 -5.49 32.24
C ARG A 293 9.22 -4.73 31.93
N PHE A 294 10.09 -4.57 32.92
CA PHE A 294 11.41 -3.95 32.77
C PHE A 294 12.25 -4.62 31.68
N SER A 295 12.26 -5.96 31.66
CA SER A 295 13.00 -6.72 30.65
C SER A 295 12.59 -6.40 29.21
N LEU A 296 11.31 -6.05 28.98
CA LEU A 296 10.87 -5.63 27.64
C LEU A 296 11.53 -4.32 27.23
N LEU A 297 11.60 -3.35 28.16
CA LEU A 297 12.19 -2.04 27.86
C LEU A 297 13.68 -2.16 27.61
N ASN A 298 14.38 -2.92 28.48
CA ASN A 298 15.80 -3.21 28.31
C ASN A 298 16.10 -3.90 26.96
N GLU A 299 15.27 -4.84 26.54
CA GLU A 299 15.38 -5.54 25.26
C GLU A 299 15.26 -4.60 24.03
N GLN A 300 14.81 -3.35 24.16
CA GLN A 300 14.71 -2.41 23.03
C GLN A 300 16.01 -1.65 22.78
N ILE A 301 16.92 -1.61 23.72
CA ILE A 301 18.22 -0.99 23.54
C ILE A 301 19.06 -1.86 22.58
N ARG A 302 19.60 -1.25 21.52
CA ARG A 302 20.30 -1.94 20.42
C ARG A 302 21.80 -1.60 20.38
N TYR A 303 22.35 -1.18 21.48
CA TYR A 303 23.77 -0.91 21.73
C TYR A 303 24.12 -1.25 23.18
N THR A 304 25.37 -1.41 23.48
CA THR A 304 25.87 -1.65 24.84
C THR A 304 26.43 -0.32 25.38
N PRO A 305 25.90 0.19 26.52
CA PRO A 305 26.53 1.34 27.19
C PRO A 305 28.01 1.08 27.49
N GLY A 306 28.85 2.06 27.21
CA GLY A 306 30.31 1.95 27.30
C GLY A 306 31.02 1.61 25.98
N GLU A 307 30.32 1.11 25.00
CA GLU A 307 30.84 0.89 23.64
C GLU A 307 30.89 2.20 22.82
N MET A 308 31.59 2.16 21.69
CA MET A 308 31.66 3.23 20.71
C MET A 308 30.27 3.76 20.33
N PHE A 309 30.10 5.08 20.33
CA PHE A 309 28.86 5.71 19.91
C PHE A 309 28.54 5.37 18.43
N ASP A 310 27.38 4.80 18.22
CA ASP A 310 26.80 4.49 16.89
C ASP A 310 25.41 5.12 16.79
N GLN A 311 25.28 6.21 16.02
CA GLN A 311 23.99 6.87 15.83
C GLN A 311 22.94 5.95 15.23
N SER A 312 23.34 5.03 14.36
CA SER A 312 22.40 4.08 13.74
C SER A 312 21.88 3.09 14.78
N ALA A 313 22.69 2.65 15.74
CA ALA A 313 22.29 1.81 16.86
C ALA A 313 21.30 2.52 17.82
N TYR A 314 21.57 3.80 18.11
CA TYR A 314 20.65 4.65 18.85
C TYR A 314 19.29 4.77 18.13
N LEU A 315 19.29 5.10 16.84
CA LEU A 315 18.06 5.19 16.04
C LEU A 315 17.34 3.84 15.90
N ARG A 316 18.06 2.72 15.86
CA ARG A 316 17.46 1.38 15.93
C ARG A 316 16.73 1.16 17.26
N SER A 317 17.27 1.65 18.38
CA SER A 317 16.61 1.61 19.68
C SER A 317 15.32 2.44 19.71
N VAL A 318 15.40 3.69 19.20
CA VAL A 318 14.20 4.55 19.02
C VAL A 318 13.12 3.85 18.22
N ASN A 319 13.47 3.32 17.05
CA ASN A 319 12.54 2.57 16.19
C ASN A 319 12.00 1.30 16.88
N SER A 320 12.83 0.66 17.71
CA SER A 320 12.42 -0.55 18.44
C SER A 320 11.31 -0.24 19.44
N PHE A 321 11.40 0.87 20.19
CA PHE A 321 10.33 1.34 21.06
C PHE A 321 9.07 1.70 20.29
N GLN A 322 9.18 2.45 19.20
CA GLN A 322 8.04 2.84 18.37
C GLN A 322 7.31 1.64 17.75
N ASN A 323 8.05 0.61 17.37
CA ASN A 323 7.50 -0.61 16.76
C ASN A 323 6.71 -1.49 17.75
N LEU A 324 6.82 -1.25 19.07
CA LEU A 324 5.98 -1.94 20.05
C LEU A 324 4.50 -1.59 19.91
N GLY A 325 4.18 -0.40 19.34
CA GLY A 325 2.80 0.02 19.02
C GLY A 325 1.90 0.32 20.21
N MET A 326 2.44 0.20 21.43
CA MET A 326 1.72 0.50 22.68
C MET A 326 2.34 1.68 23.43
N LEU A 327 3.42 2.25 22.90
CA LEU A 327 4.15 3.36 23.50
C LEU A 327 4.00 4.61 22.64
N LEU A 328 3.69 5.72 23.29
CA LEU A 328 3.84 7.05 22.73
C LEU A 328 5.21 7.56 23.14
N THR A 329 5.90 8.21 22.23
CA THR A 329 7.19 8.81 22.50
C THR A 329 7.00 10.25 22.91
N ASN A 330 7.36 10.58 24.13
CA ASN A 330 7.35 11.95 24.60
C ASN A 330 8.67 12.63 24.23
N ARG A 331 9.79 11.93 24.43
CA ARG A 331 11.13 12.46 24.14
C ARG A 331 12.13 11.35 23.87
N PHE A 332 13.00 11.59 22.90
CA PHE A 332 14.27 10.88 22.73
C PHE A 332 15.38 11.92 22.69
N ALA A 333 16.34 11.83 23.62
CA ALA A 333 17.38 12.83 23.77
C ALA A 333 18.74 12.22 24.10
N LEU A 334 19.78 12.98 23.79
CA LEU A 334 21.17 12.70 24.15
C LEU A 334 21.68 13.61 25.28
N SER A 335 20.76 14.24 26.00
CA SER A 335 21.01 15.07 27.16
C SER A 335 19.77 15.12 28.06
N GLU A 336 19.98 15.35 29.36
CA GLU A 336 18.89 15.40 30.35
C GLU A 336 17.87 16.50 30.06
N GLU A 337 18.35 17.68 29.68
CA GLU A 337 17.49 18.85 29.41
C GLU A 337 16.82 18.80 28.01
N GLY A 338 17.11 17.78 27.19
CA GLY A 338 16.61 17.69 25.80
C GLY A 338 17.26 18.66 24.82
N SER A 339 18.28 19.36 25.27
CA SER A 339 19.16 20.22 24.48
C SER A 339 20.18 19.39 23.66
N ALA A 340 21.13 20.07 23.00
CA ALA A 340 22.24 19.39 22.35
C ALA A 340 23.04 18.54 23.35
N PRO A 341 23.67 17.43 22.94
CA PRO A 341 24.51 16.61 23.79
C PRO A 341 25.63 17.45 24.42
N ASP A 342 25.99 17.13 25.66
CA ASP A 342 27.15 17.72 26.31
C ASP A 342 28.44 17.08 25.77
N TYR A 343 29.01 17.70 24.77
CA TYR A 343 30.25 17.24 24.15
C TYR A 343 31.53 17.53 24.96
N SER A 344 31.44 18.08 26.19
CA SER A 344 32.57 18.19 27.09
C SER A 344 32.95 16.86 27.76
N ARG A 345 32.03 15.89 27.79
CA ARG A 345 32.22 14.53 28.31
C ARG A 345 32.66 13.61 27.18
N SER A 346 33.33 12.52 27.47
CA SER A 346 33.70 11.46 26.53
C SER A 346 32.61 10.44 26.32
N ASP A 347 31.60 10.41 27.20
CA ASP A 347 30.41 9.50 27.15
C ASP A 347 29.14 10.30 26.94
N ILE A 348 28.26 9.78 26.10
CA ILE A 348 26.99 10.43 25.78
C ILE A 348 25.84 9.61 26.41
N PRO A 349 25.17 10.14 27.44
CA PRO A 349 24.00 9.52 28.03
C PRO A 349 22.81 9.59 27.06
N THR A 350 21.88 8.64 27.19
CA THR A 350 20.70 8.57 26.35
C THR A 350 19.43 8.53 27.20
N TYR A 351 18.42 9.28 26.76
CA TYR A 351 17.16 9.44 27.48
C TYR A 351 15.98 9.04 26.59
N PHE A 352 15.12 8.18 27.12
CA PHE A 352 13.93 7.68 26.47
C PHE A 352 12.72 7.92 27.38
N ASP A 353 11.96 8.99 27.13
CA ASP A 353 10.75 9.31 27.88
C ASP A 353 9.53 8.81 27.07
N LEU A 354 8.89 7.83 27.62
CA LEU A 354 7.84 7.05 26.98
C LEU A 354 6.55 7.12 27.80
N GLN A 355 5.42 6.97 27.14
CA GLN A 355 4.11 6.90 27.78
C GLN A 355 3.34 5.70 27.19
N THR A 356 2.66 4.94 28.02
CA THR A 356 1.81 3.85 27.58
C THR A 356 0.47 4.38 27.05
N ILE A 357 -0.05 3.78 25.98
CA ILE A 357 -1.47 4.00 25.63
C ILE A 357 -2.38 3.29 26.63
N PRO A 358 -3.68 3.65 26.71
CA PRO A 358 -4.65 2.94 27.54
C PRO A 358 -4.63 1.44 27.25
N LYS A 359 -4.54 0.64 28.32
CA LYS A 359 -4.49 -0.82 28.23
C LYS A 359 -5.73 -1.40 27.56
N HIS A 360 -6.90 -0.84 27.85
CA HIS A 360 -8.18 -1.29 27.34
C HIS A 360 -8.79 -0.24 26.43
N SER A 361 -9.25 -0.63 25.26
CA SER A 361 -10.02 0.23 24.37
C SER A 361 -11.17 -0.54 23.74
N ILE A 362 -12.30 0.13 23.55
CA ILE A 362 -13.47 -0.40 22.87
C ILE A 362 -13.75 0.53 21.69
N ARG A 363 -13.92 -0.05 20.52
CA ARG A 363 -14.27 0.68 19.30
C ARG A 363 -15.55 0.10 18.71
N ALA A 364 -16.54 0.94 18.52
CA ALA A 364 -17.74 0.61 17.75
C ALA A 364 -17.60 1.19 16.33
N GLU A 365 -17.94 0.40 15.34
CA GLU A 365 -17.82 0.75 13.92
C GLU A 365 -19.18 0.54 13.24
N PHE A 366 -19.60 1.51 12.42
CA PHE A 366 -20.72 1.38 11.50
C PHE A 366 -20.17 1.42 10.08
N PHE A 367 -20.57 0.50 9.24
CA PHE A 367 -20.08 0.44 7.87
C PHE A 367 -21.19 0.14 6.88
N GLY A 368 -21.06 0.73 5.69
CA GLY A 368 -21.84 0.36 4.53
C GLY A 368 -21.10 -0.67 3.70
N MET A 369 -21.83 -1.59 3.06
CA MET A 369 -21.25 -2.59 2.19
C MET A 369 -22.05 -2.75 0.90
N ARG A 370 -21.37 -3.24 -0.12
CA ARG A 370 -21.98 -3.67 -1.38
C ARG A 370 -21.25 -4.89 -1.91
N ARG A 371 -21.92 -6.00 -1.97
CA ARG A 371 -21.41 -7.25 -2.56
C ARG A 371 -22.36 -7.75 -3.64
N TYR A 372 -23.56 -8.15 -3.27
CA TYR A 372 -24.64 -8.55 -4.17
C TYR A 372 -25.76 -7.50 -4.21
N GLY A 373 -25.90 -6.73 -3.15
CA GLY A 373 -26.86 -5.65 -2.98
C GLY A 373 -26.27 -4.51 -2.18
N PHE A 374 -27.13 -3.76 -1.48
CA PHE A 374 -26.70 -2.72 -0.55
C PHE A 374 -26.94 -3.19 0.87
N GLY A 375 -25.92 -3.06 1.70
CA GLY A 375 -25.97 -3.49 3.08
C GLY A 375 -25.33 -2.52 4.06
N THR A 376 -25.58 -2.78 5.31
CA THR A 376 -25.00 -2.07 6.44
C THR A 376 -24.59 -3.06 7.51
N GLY A 377 -23.60 -2.70 8.30
CA GLY A 377 -23.12 -3.54 9.38
C GLY A 377 -22.65 -2.75 10.57
N VAL A 378 -22.49 -3.47 11.66
CA VAL A 378 -22.00 -2.97 12.95
C VAL A 378 -20.87 -3.87 13.40
N GLY A 379 -19.78 -3.26 13.86
CA GLY A 379 -18.66 -3.92 14.47
C GLY A 379 -18.40 -3.40 15.88
N LEU A 380 -18.05 -4.30 16.79
CA LEU A 380 -17.57 -3.97 18.13
C LEU A 380 -16.23 -4.67 18.35
N ASN A 381 -15.18 -3.89 18.60
CA ASN A 381 -13.84 -4.38 18.84
C ASN A 381 -13.36 -3.96 20.23
N TYR A 382 -12.97 -4.92 21.04
CA TYR A 382 -12.26 -4.72 22.29
C TYR A 382 -10.78 -5.03 22.10
N ASN A 383 -9.90 -4.11 22.53
CA ASN A 383 -8.46 -4.30 22.50
C ASN A 383 -7.87 -4.25 23.91
N ASN A 384 -6.97 -5.18 24.20
CA ASN A 384 -6.06 -5.13 25.34
C ASN A 384 -4.63 -4.97 24.78
N ASN A 385 -4.08 -3.77 24.91
CA ASN A 385 -2.82 -3.38 24.24
C ASN A 385 -1.55 -3.90 24.91
N ASN A 386 -1.65 -4.55 26.07
CA ASN A 386 -0.49 -5.09 26.79
C ASN A 386 -0.94 -6.20 27.76
N LEU A 387 -1.39 -7.32 27.23
CA LEU A 387 -2.04 -8.39 27.99
C LEU A 387 -1.13 -8.96 29.09
N ARG A 388 0.13 -9.25 28.76
CA ARG A 388 1.11 -9.89 29.66
C ARG A 388 2.24 -8.96 30.09
N GLY A 389 2.19 -7.68 29.76
CA GLY A 389 3.26 -6.72 30.04
C GLY A 389 4.45 -6.81 29.08
N ARG A 390 4.30 -7.44 27.91
CA ARG A 390 5.34 -7.64 26.88
C ARG A 390 4.98 -7.02 25.54
N ALA A 391 4.15 -5.98 25.54
CA ALA A 391 3.60 -5.32 24.34
C ALA A 391 2.77 -6.26 23.45
N ASP A 392 2.21 -7.30 24.01
CA ASP A 392 1.34 -8.23 23.33
C ASP A 392 -0.11 -7.71 23.34
N ASN A 393 -0.75 -7.72 22.18
CA ASN A 393 -2.08 -7.20 21.97
C ASN A 393 -3.08 -8.35 21.80
N LEU A 394 -4.21 -8.27 22.50
CA LEU A 394 -5.37 -9.13 22.28
C LEU A 394 -6.54 -8.29 21.76
N THR A 395 -7.02 -8.60 20.58
CA THR A 395 -8.22 -8.00 20.00
C THR A 395 -9.34 -9.04 19.96
N LEU A 396 -10.50 -8.68 20.53
CA LEU A 396 -11.73 -9.45 20.40
C LEU A 396 -12.71 -8.61 19.57
N GLY A 397 -13.25 -9.17 18.49
CA GLY A 397 -14.16 -8.49 17.58
C GLY A 397 -15.43 -9.27 17.33
N ILE A 398 -16.54 -8.56 17.22
CA ILE A 398 -17.83 -9.09 16.77
C ILE A 398 -18.32 -8.17 15.66
N ASN A 399 -18.63 -8.74 14.49
CA ASN A 399 -19.18 -8.04 13.35
C ASN A 399 -20.50 -8.69 12.93
N THR A 400 -21.47 -7.87 12.57
CA THR A 400 -22.70 -8.34 11.94
C THR A 400 -23.08 -7.40 10.81
N SER A 401 -23.64 -7.95 9.75
CA SER A 401 -24.13 -7.17 8.61
C SER A 401 -25.39 -7.76 8.00
N LEU A 402 -26.16 -6.87 7.40
CA LEU A 402 -27.38 -7.17 6.64
C LEU A 402 -27.23 -6.58 5.25
N GLU A 403 -27.47 -7.36 4.21
CA GLU A 403 -27.40 -6.93 2.81
C GLU A 403 -28.72 -7.23 2.11
N TYR A 404 -29.37 -6.18 1.58
CA TYR A 404 -30.58 -6.32 0.78
C TYR A 404 -30.22 -6.70 -0.66
N VAL A 405 -30.58 -7.89 -1.07
CA VAL A 405 -30.33 -8.46 -2.41
C VAL A 405 -31.61 -8.37 -3.23
N THR A 406 -31.54 -7.70 -4.35
CA THR A 406 -32.70 -7.47 -5.22
C THR A 406 -33.10 -8.73 -5.97
N SER A 407 -34.37 -8.82 -6.35
CA SER A 407 -34.92 -9.89 -7.19
C SER A 407 -34.13 -10.05 -8.50
N ASN A 408 -33.69 -8.98 -9.13
CA ASN A 408 -32.89 -9.04 -10.37
C ASN A 408 -31.55 -9.75 -10.17
N THR A 409 -30.89 -9.56 -9.02
CA THR A 409 -29.64 -10.28 -8.71
C THR A 409 -29.89 -11.76 -8.44
N LEU A 410 -30.97 -12.09 -7.74
CA LEU A 410 -31.34 -13.48 -7.44
C LEU A 410 -31.82 -14.21 -8.68
N SER A 411 -32.57 -13.56 -9.59
CA SER A 411 -33.00 -14.15 -10.84
C SER A 411 -31.84 -14.57 -11.75
N GLU A 412 -30.66 -13.98 -11.60
CA GLU A 412 -29.47 -14.38 -12.37
C GLU A 412 -29.01 -15.82 -12.07
N ILE A 413 -29.38 -16.38 -10.92
CA ILE A 413 -29.06 -17.76 -10.50
C ILE A 413 -30.30 -18.65 -10.41
N SER A 414 -31.48 -18.11 -10.69
CA SER A 414 -32.74 -18.85 -10.64
C SER A 414 -32.92 -19.70 -11.89
N PRO A 415 -33.69 -20.81 -11.78
CA PRO A 415 -33.95 -21.70 -12.90
C PRO A 415 -34.64 -20.99 -14.07
N ILE A 416 -34.33 -21.42 -15.29
CA ILE A 416 -34.99 -20.95 -16.51
C ILE A 416 -36.23 -21.79 -16.66
N ASP A 417 -37.39 -21.17 -16.87
CA ASP A 417 -38.64 -21.83 -17.19
C ASP A 417 -38.57 -22.35 -18.62
N GLU A 418 -38.77 -23.66 -18.81
CA GLU A 418 -38.64 -24.32 -20.11
C GLU A 418 -39.71 -23.89 -21.14
N GLU A 419 -40.88 -23.45 -20.67
CA GLU A 419 -41.97 -23.04 -21.57
C GLU A 419 -41.83 -21.61 -22.04
N THR A 420 -41.36 -20.72 -21.14
CA THR A 420 -41.27 -19.29 -21.42
C THR A 420 -39.88 -18.82 -21.83
N GLY A 421 -38.86 -19.62 -21.54
CA GLY A 421 -37.44 -19.22 -21.72
C GLY A 421 -37.00 -18.08 -20.79
N GLU A 422 -37.82 -17.66 -19.82
CA GLU A 422 -37.53 -16.61 -18.87
C GLU A 422 -37.07 -17.24 -17.54
N ARG A 423 -36.15 -16.54 -16.85
CA ARG A 423 -35.71 -16.96 -15.51
C ARG A 423 -36.83 -16.75 -14.49
N SER A 424 -36.99 -17.70 -13.60
CA SER A 424 -37.97 -17.63 -12.52
C SER A 424 -37.78 -16.35 -11.70
N GLN A 425 -38.86 -15.62 -11.47
CA GLN A 425 -38.83 -14.39 -10.66
C GLN A 425 -38.80 -14.75 -9.19
N THR A 426 -37.64 -14.55 -8.59
CA THR A 426 -37.46 -14.70 -7.15
C THR A 426 -37.64 -13.35 -6.46
N GLY A 427 -38.30 -13.31 -5.31
CA GLY A 427 -38.42 -12.10 -4.50
C GLY A 427 -37.09 -11.63 -3.96
N SER A 428 -36.95 -10.33 -3.63
CA SER A 428 -35.79 -9.81 -2.93
C SER A 428 -35.64 -10.45 -1.54
N THR A 429 -34.41 -10.61 -1.08
CA THR A 429 -34.10 -11.20 0.24
C THR A 429 -33.04 -10.41 0.98
N ILE A 430 -32.83 -10.72 2.26
CA ILE A 430 -31.79 -10.14 3.08
C ILE A 430 -30.77 -11.21 3.39
N PHE A 431 -29.53 -11.00 2.94
CA PHE A 431 -28.39 -11.80 3.35
C PHE A 431 -27.83 -11.30 4.67
N GLN A 432 -27.51 -12.23 5.55
CA GLN A 432 -26.98 -11.95 6.88
C GLN A 432 -25.55 -12.46 6.99
N SER A 433 -24.73 -11.78 7.80
CA SER A 433 -23.39 -12.21 8.07
C SER A 433 -23.05 -11.92 9.53
N TYR A 434 -22.43 -12.87 10.20
CA TYR A 434 -21.93 -12.80 11.57
C TYR A 434 -20.48 -13.24 11.60
N GLU A 435 -19.65 -12.52 12.33
CA GLU A 435 -18.25 -12.89 12.57
C GLU A 435 -17.87 -12.61 14.03
N VAL A 436 -17.26 -13.58 14.70
CA VAL A 436 -16.56 -13.41 15.97
C VAL A 436 -15.10 -13.70 15.75
N ARG A 437 -14.23 -12.80 16.22
CA ARG A 437 -12.79 -12.89 15.99
C ARG A 437 -12.01 -12.65 17.28
N ALA A 438 -10.98 -13.47 17.51
CA ALA A 438 -9.96 -13.27 18.51
C ALA A 438 -8.60 -13.22 17.82
N GLU A 439 -7.84 -12.16 18.04
CA GLU A 439 -6.52 -11.97 17.49
C GLU A 439 -5.52 -11.65 18.59
N TYR A 440 -4.45 -12.43 18.67
CA TYR A 440 -3.34 -12.20 19.58
C TYR A 440 -2.09 -11.88 18.80
N THR A 441 -1.56 -10.69 19.00
CA THR A 441 -0.39 -10.18 18.26
C THR A 441 0.77 -9.92 19.20
N VAL A 442 1.97 -10.37 18.83
CA VAL A 442 3.23 -10.18 19.57
C VAL A 442 4.22 -9.44 18.69
N PRO A 443 4.84 -8.32 19.14
CA PRO A 443 5.75 -7.50 18.33
C PRO A 443 7.16 -8.11 18.23
N ARG A 444 7.24 -9.41 17.99
CA ARG A 444 8.49 -10.17 17.82
C ARG A 444 8.22 -11.50 17.13
N LEU A 445 9.28 -12.20 16.68
CA LEU A 445 9.18 -13.58 16.24
C LEU A 445 9.04 -14.52 17.43
N ASN A 446 8.01 -15.37 17.37
CA ASN A 446 7.79 -16.46 18.30
C ASN A 446 8.26 -17.79 17.70
N PHE A 447 8.14 -18.88 18.50
CA PHE A 447 8.42 -20.24 18.03
C PHE A 447 7.66 -20.55 16.71
N PRO A 448 8.32 -21.18 15.71
CA PRO A 448 9.69 -21.69 15.71
C PRO A 448 10.76 -20.69 15.26
N PHE A 449 10.37 -19.46 14.85
CA PHE A 449 11.26 -18.49 14.21
C PHE A 449 11.97 -17.53 15.17
N GLN A 450 11.87 -17.73 16.46
CA GLN A 450 12.53 -16.89 17.48
C GLN A 450 14.05 -16.79 17.31
N VAL A 451 14.69 -17.82 16.72
CA VAL A 451 16.14 -17.88 16.44
C VAL A 451 16.62 -16.82 15.43
N PHE A 452 15.70 -16.25 14.67
CA PHE A 452 16.00 -15.20 13.69
C PHE A 452 15.77 -13.78 14.21
N ARG A 453 15.36 -13.62 15.47
CA ARG A 453 14.98 -12.36 16.07
C ARG A 453 16.06 -11.29 15.98
N ASP A 454 17.32 -11.66 16.25
CA ASP A 454 18.44 -10.72 16.37
C ASP A 454 19.32 -10.68 15.10
N ARG A 455 18.81 -11.18 13.97
CA ARG A 455 19.54 -11.13 12.71
C ARG A 455 19.49 -9.75 12.09
N SER A 456 20.60 -9.31 11.48
CA SER A 456 20.74 -7.99 10.85
C SER A 456 19.71 -7.71 9.74
N TRP A 457 19.20 -8.74 9.07
CA TRP A 457 18.16 -8.63 8.03
C TRP A 457 16.72 -8.47 8.58
N VAL A 458 16.52 -8.55 9.90
CA VAL A 458 15.23 -8.34 10.57
C VAL A 458 15.21 -6.93 11.17
N ARG A 459 14.59 -5.99 10.47
CA ARG A 459 14.41 -4.63 10.98
C ARG A 459 13.30 -4.56 12.04
N SER A 460 12.19 -5.20 11.76
CA SER A 460 11.11 -5.41 12.73
C SER A 460 10.36 -6.70 12.40
N ALA A 461 9.75 -7.29 13.41
CA ALA A 461 9.00 -8.52 13.22
C ALA A 461 7.77 -8.56 14.12
N ARG A 462 6.75 -9.29 13.66
CA ARG A 462 5.48 -9.46 14.36
C ARG A 462 5.00 -10.90 14.16
N THR A 463 4.46 -11.50 15.22
CA THR A 463 3.75 -12.80 15.15
C THR A 463 2.29 -12.56 15.49
N ARG A 464 1.39 -13.08 14.66
CA ARG A 464 -0.06 -12.96 14.81
C ARG A 464 -0.68 -14.34 14.86
N TYR A 465 -1.53 -14.56 15.85
CA TYR A 465 -2.42 -15.73 15.99
C TYR A 465 -3.85 -15.21 15.91
N ALA A 466 -4.62 -15.70 14.95
CA ALA A 466 -6.01 -15.30 14.78
C ALA A 466 -6.91 -16.53 14.79
N LEU A 467 -8.02 -16.44 15.49
CA LEU A 467 -9.13 -17.41 15.47
C LEU A 467 -10.39 -16.65 15.15
N SER A 468 -11.15 -17.12 14.17
CA SER A 468 -12.46 -16.54 13.84
C SER A 468 -13.50 -17.64 13.61
N TYR A 469 -14.74 -17.28 13.89
CA TYR A 469 -15.95 -18.03 13.55
C TYR A 469 -16.86 -17.11 12.77
N SER A 470 -17.34 -17.56 11.61
CA SER A 470 -18.27 -16.79 10.81
C SER A 470 -19.39 -17.63 10.20
N GLN A 471 -20.53 -16.98 9.95
CA GLN A 471 -21.68 -17.48 9.17
C GLN A 471 -22.10 -16.41 8.19
N SER A 472 -22.47 -16.79 6.96
CA SER A 472 -22.97 -15.80 6.01
C SER A 472 -23.78 -16.44 4.88
N ASN A 473 -24.82 -15.73 4.44
CA ASN A 473 -25.48 -16.05 3.18
C ASN A 473 -24.65 -15.52 2.00
N GLN A 474 -24.56 -16.34 0.96
CA GLN A 474 -23.88 -16.04 -0.30
C GLN A 474 -24.84 -16.29 -1.46
N LEU A 475 -24.49 -15.81 -2.66
CA LEU A 475 -25.36 -15.96 -3.81
C LEU A 475 -25.53 -17.43 -4.27
N PHE A 476 -24.43 -18.19 -4.29
CA PHE A 476 -24.39 -19.57 -4.77
C PHE A 476 -24.48 -20.61 -3.65
N PHE A 477 -24.10 -20.23 -2.44
CA PHE A 477 -24.03 -21.14 -1.29
C PHE A 477 -24.15 -20.38 0.01
N ASP A 478 -24.61 -21.02 1.04
CA ASP A 478 -24.59 -20.50 2.39
C ASP A 478 -23.41 -21.08 3.18
N ILE A 479 -22.77 -20.25 3.97
CA ILE A 479 -21.74 -20.66 4.93
C ILE A 479 -22.45 -20.85 6.27
N ASN A 480 -22.73 -22.11 6.64
CA ASN A 480 -23.35 -22.43 7.91
C ASN A 480 -22.38 -22.24 9.08
N SER A 481 -21.11 -22.56 8.86
CA SER A 481 -20.03 -22.30 9.79
C SER A 481 -18.69 -22.25 9.06
N ASP A 482 -17.86 -21.29 9.44
CA ASP A 482 -16.46 -21.18 9.01
C ASP A 482 -15.60 -20.90 10.25
N ILE A 483 -14.82 -21.88 10.67
CA ILE A 483 -13.84 -21.74 11.74
C ILE A 483 -12.46 -21.62 11.11
N ARG A 484 -11.84 -20.48 11.32
CA ARG A 484 -10.52 -20.19 10.76
C ARG A 484 -9.50 -19.96 11.86
N PHE A 485 -8.36 -20.64 11.76
CA PHE A 485 -7.18 -20.39 12.57
C PHE A 485 -6.00 -20.04 11.68
N ASN A 486 -5.31 -18.96 12.02
CA ASN A 486 -4.14 -18.48 11.27
C ASN A 486 -2.98 -18.12 12.20
N THR A 487 -1.77 -18.58 11.84
CA THR A 487 -0.52 -18.16 12.46
C THR A 487 0.37 -17.52 11.44
N ARG A 488 0.56 -16.19 11.55
CA ARG A 488 1.35 -15.38 10.60
C ARG A 488 2.56 -14.77 11.25
N TYR A 489 3.69 -14.88 10.57
CA TYR A 489 4.94 -14.18 10.89
C TYR A 489 5.15 -13.11 9.83
N GLU A 490 5.25 -11.87 10.27
CA GLU A 490 5.55 -10.71 9.43
C GLU A 490 6.95 -10.23 9.77
N ILE A 491 7.82 -10.12 8.77
CA ILE A 491 9.20 -9.69 8.91
C ILE A 491 9.42 -8.53 7.96
N THR A 492 9.69 -7.36 8.51
CA THR A 492 10.08 -6.17 7.75
C THR A 492 11.59 -6.13 7.62
N HIS A 493 12.09 -6.22 6.41
CA HIS A 493 13.53 -6.16 6.10
C HIS A 493 14.00 -4.73 5.85
N SER A 494 13.16 -3.94 5.18
CA SER A 494 13.42 -2.53 4.87
C SER A 494 12.10 -1.77 4.76
N ASP A 495 12.16 -0.45 4.53
CA ASP A 495 10.96 0.39 4.33
C ASP A 495 10.06 -0.10 3.16
N ARG A 496 10.64 -0.85 2.24
CA ARG A 496 9.95 -1.32 1.02
C ARG A 496 9.65 -2.80 1.04
N PHE A 497 10.45 -3.60 1.74
CA PHE A 497 10.45 -5.06 1.61
C PHE A 497 9.98 -5.75 2.89
N THR A 498 8.92 -6.56 2.77
CA THR A 498 8.30 -7.32 3.86
C THR A 498 8.06 -8.76 3.41
N SER A 499 8.41 -9.71 4.27
CA SER A 499 8.05 -11.12 4.14
C SER A 499 6.91 -11.47 5.09
N LEU A 500 5.91 -12.19 4.57
CA LEU A 500 4.82 -12.74 5.35
C LEU A 500 4.89 -14.26 5.24
N PHE A 501 4.92 -14.93 6.36
CA PHE A 501 4.90 -16.39 6.40
C PHE A 501 3.71 -16.87 7.24
N ASP A 502 2.70 -17.43 6.57
CA ASP A 502 1.59 -18.12 7.20
C ASP A 502 2.01 -19.58 7.42
N LEU A 503 2.44 -19.90 8.65
CA LEU A 503 2.90 -21.24 8.98
C LEU A 503 1.75 -22.25 9.00
N ILE A 504 0.62 -21.82 9.52
CA ILE A 504 -0.61 -22.61 9.57
C ILE A 504 -1.77 -21.65 9.33
N GLU A 505 -2.52 -21.89 8.27
CA GLU A 505 -3.83 -21.31 8.04
C GLU A 505 -4.79 -22.49 7.85
N MET A 506 -5.71 -22.67 8.77
CA MET A 506 -6.71 -23.76 8.75
C MET A 506 -8.09 -23.17 8.69
N ASP A 507 -8.91 -23.67 7.77
CA ASP A 507 -10.33 -23.36 7.66
C ASP A 507 -11.11 -24.66 7.74
N ILE A 508 -12.05 -24.73 8.67
CA ILE A 508 -13.09 -25.76 8.70
C ILE A 508 -14.39 -25.07 8.32
N ILE A 509 -14.85 -25.38 7.11
CA ILE A 509 -16.00 -24.71 6.53
C ILE A 509 -17.11 -25.73 6.25
N ASP A 510 -18.31 -25.41 6.68
CA ASP A 510 -19.55 -26.14 6.37
C ASP A 510 -20.40 -25.26 5.46
N THR A 511 -20.69 -25.74 4.28
CA THR A 511 -21.41 -25.00 3.24
C THR A 511 -22.50 -25.84 2.63
N ASP A 512 -23.61 -25.20 2.28
CA ASP A 512 -24.68 -25.78 1.48
C ASP A 512 -24.93 -24.92 0.24
N PRO A 513 -25.20 -25.52 -0.94
CA PRO A 513 -25.65 -24.78 -2.12
C PRO A 513 -26.92 -23.99 -1.80
N SER A 514 -27.03 -22.76 -2.30
CA SER A 514 -28.29 -22.01 -2.17
C SER A 514 -29.41 -22.75 -2.91
N SER A 515 -30.65 -22.74 -2.35
CA SER A 515 -31.76 -23.48 -2.90
C SER A 515 -32.09 -23.15 -4.37
N GLN A 516 -31.96 -21.87 -4.71
CA GLN A 516 -32.18 -21.40 -6.09
C GLN A 516 -31.12 -21.93 -7.07
N PHE A 517 -29.85 -21.90 -6.61
CA PHE A 517 -28.76 -22.42 -7.41
C PHE A 517 -28.86 -23.91 -7.62
N LEU A 518 -29.21 -24.67 -6.56
CA LEU A 518 -29.39 -26.09 -6.63
C LEU A 518 -30.54 -26.48 -7.61
N GLN A 519 -31.69 -25.83 -7.48
CA GLN A 519 -32.83 -26.06 -8.40
C GLN A 519 -32.47 -25.76 -9.87
N ASN A 520 -31.66 -24.70 -10.11
CA ASN A 520 -31.22 -24.42 -11.47
C ASN A 520 -30.34 -25.55 -12.03
N LEU A 521 -29.45 -26.11 -11.21
CA LEU A 521 -28.61 -27.25 -11.61
C LEU A 521 -29.44 -28.53 -11.82
N GLU A 522 -30.41 -28.79 -10.93
CA GLU A 522 -31.31 -29.94 -11.03
C GLU A 522 -32.17 -29.87 -12.31
N ASN A 523 -32.70 -28.71 -12.65
CA ASN A 523 -33.45 -28.52 -13.88
C ASN A 523 -32.58 -28.70 -15.13
N GLN A 524 -31.32 -28.30 -15.07
CA GLN A 524 -30.43 -28.36 -16.22
C GLN A 524 -29.86 -29.78 -16.47
N PHE A 525 -29.55 -30.51 -15.41
CA PHE A 525 -28.84 -31.81 -15.51
C PHE A 525 -29.65 -33.01 -15.04
N GLY A 526 -30.80 -32.81 -14.41
CA GLY A 526 -31.58 -33.87 -13.73
C GLY A 526 -31.00 -34.17 -12.33
N GLU A 527 -31.89 -34.57 -11.42
CA GLU A 527 -31.61 -34.85 -10.01
C GLU A 527 -30.56 -35.96 -9.77
N GLN A 528 -30.40 -36.88 -10.70
CA GLN A 528 -29.52 -38.07 -10.57
C GLN A 528 -28.27 -37.98 -11.46
N SER A 529 -27.99 -36.84 -12.02
CA SER A 529 -26.83 -36.64 -12.89
C SER A 529 -25.49 -36.76 -12.13
N ILE A 530 -24.52 -37.43 -12.75
CA ILE A 530 -23.12 -37.46 -12.28
C ILE A 530 -22.55 -36.04 -12.17
N VAL A 531 -22.95 -35.16 -13.05
CA VAL A 531 -22.57 -33.75 -13.08
C VAL A 531 -23.02 -33.04 -11.81
N LEU A 532 -24.29 -33.20 -11.43
CA LEU A 532 -24.83 -32.61 -10.21
C LEU A 532 -24.14 -33.16 -8.96
N ALA A 533 -23.88 -34.47 -8.93
CA ALA A 533 -23.15 -35.11 -7.84
C ALA A 533 -21.74 -34.51 -7.69
N ARG A 534 -21.03 -34.27 -8.80
CA ARG A 534 -19.69 -33.68 -8.80
C ARG A 534 -19.70 -32.21 -8.36
N ILE A 535 -20.68 -31.41 -8.80
CA ILE A 535 -20.83 -30.02 -8.38
C ILE A 535 -21.12 -29.95 -6.87
N ASN A 536 -22.05 -30.81 -6.39
CA ASN A 536 -22.35 -30.90 -4.96
C ASN A 536 -21.13 -31.29 -4.12
N GLU A 537 -20.19 -32.02 -4.69
CA GLU A 537 -18.93 -32.37 -4.04
C GLU A 537 -18.08 -31.13 -3.72
N ASP A 538 -18.09 -30.11 -4.56
CA ASP A 538 -17.38 -28.83 -4.35
C ASP A 538 -17.94 -28.02 -3.18
N PHE A 539 -19.22 -28.27 -2.80
CA PHE A 539 -19.88 -27.59 -1.67
C PHE A 539 -19.94 -28.45 -0.39
N ARG A 540 -19.32 -29.63 -0.38
CA ARG A 540 -19.23 -30.43 0.83
C ARG A 540 -18.45 -29.72 1.94
N PRO A 541 -18.73 -30.03 3.20
CA PRO A 541 -17.93 -29.58 4.32
C PRO A 541 -16.45 -29.90 4.10
N GLN A 542 -15.58 -28.93 4.35
CA GLN A 542 -14.18 -29.01 3.99
C GLN A 542 -13.26 -28.63 5.16
N PHE A 543 -12.13 -29.32 5.24
CA PHE A 543 -11.00 -28.91 6.05
C PHE A 543 -9.84 -28.49 5.15
N SER A 544 -9.66 -27.21 4.97
CA SER A 544 -8.55 -26.65 4.21
C SER A 544 -7.42 -26.25 5.14
N SER A 545 -6.17 -26.57 4.81
CA SER A 545 -5.00 -26.04 5.47
C SER A 545 -3.99 -25.52 4.46
N ILE A 546 -3.31 -24.44 4.76
CA ILE A 546 -2.31 -23.82 3.88
C ILE A 546 -1.09 -23.42 4.68
N ILE A 547 0.09 -23.68 4.09
CA ILE A 547 1.35 -23.01 4.42
C ILE A 547 1.64 -22.07 3.28
N ARG A 548 1.84 -20.76 3.57
CA ARG A 548 2.02 -19.73 2.53
C ARG A 548 3.18 -18.82 2.86
N TYR A 549 3.98 -18.54 1.85
CA TYR A 549 4.99 -17.51 1.90
C TYR A 549 4.66 -16.39 0.91
N THR A 550 4.66 -15.16 1.38
CA THR A 550 4.35 -13.99 0.57
C THR A 550 5.49 -12.97 0.69
N LEU A 551 6.02 -12.54 -0.44
CA LEU A 551 6.97 -11.46 -0.57
C LEU A 551 6.24 -10.20 -1.03
N ARG A 552 6.42 -9.10 -0.31
CA ARG A 552 5.83 -7.82 -0.64
C ARG A 552 6.92 -6.76 -0.77
N ASN A 553 6.97 -6.11 -1.92
CA ASN A 553 7.86 -4.98 -2.16
C ASN A 553 7.05 -3.81 -2.70
N ARG A 554 7.10 -2.67 -2.02
CA ARG A 554 6.29 -1.50 -2.40
C ARG A 554 7.02 -0.19 -2.13
N ASN A 555 6.83 0.75 -3.04
CA ASN A 555 7.32 2.11 -2.95
C ASN A 555 6.25 3.06 -3.51
N THR A 556 5.11 3.14 -2.84
CA THR A 556 3.99 4.01 -3.24
C THR A 556 3.20 4.46 -2.03
N ASN A 557 2.56 5.61 -2.12
CA ASN A 557 1.54 6.02 -1.16
C ASN A 557 0.30 5.13 -1.33
N LEU A 558 -0.11 4.45 -0.25
CA LEU A 558 -1.21 3.49 -0.29
C LEU A 558 -2.59 4.14 -0.48
N ILE A 559 -2.74 5.41 -0.13
CA ILE A 559 -3.99 6.16 -0.25
C ILE A 559 -4.05 6.80 -1.63
N LYS A 560 -3.10 7.67 -1.95
CA LYS A 560 -3.08 8.45 -3.19
C LYS A 560 -2.76 7.62 -4.42
N ARG A 561 -1.89 6.60 -4.31
CA ARG A 561 -1.48 5.69 -5.40
C ARG A 561 -1.18 6.45 -6.71
N ASN A 562 -0.41 7.50 -6.59
CA ASN A 562 -0.09 8.42 -7.68
C ASN A 562 1.27 8.14 -8.32
N PHE A 563 2.23 7.61 -7.55
CA PHE A 563 3.55 7.26 -8.06
C PHE A 563 4.09 5.96 -7.45
N GLY A 564 5.13 5.41 -8.06
CA GLY A 564 5.87 4.27 -7.52
C GLY A 564 5.33 2.91 -7.98
N TYR A 565 5.53 1.89 -7.15
CA TYR A 565 5.13 0.52 -7.47
C TYR A 565 4.73 -0.26 -6.22
N SER A 566 4.00 -1.36 -6.45
CA SER A 566 3.72 -2.39 -5.45
C SER A 566 3.77 -3.75 -6.14
N SER A 567 4.57 -4.67 -5.62
CA SER A 567 4.61 -6.05 -6.07
C SER A 567 4.37 -7.00 -4.91
N GLU A 568 3.58 -8.03 -5.16
CA GLU A 568 3.31 -9.10 -4.21
C GLU A 568 3.41 -10.44 -4.94
N PHE A 569 4.25 -11.32 -4.43
CA PHE A 569 4.37 -12.69 -4.90
C PHE A 569 4.03 -13.63 -3.76
N SER A 570 3.19 -14.62 -4.01
CA SER A 570 2.75 -15.61 -3.02
C SER A 570 2.88 -17.02 -3.56
N ALA A 571 3.45 -17.90 -2.73
CA ALA A 571 3.52 -19.34 -2.98
C ALA A 571 2.93 -20.08 -1.79
N ALA A 572 2.06 -21.03 -2.04
CA ALA A 572 1.37 -21.79 -1.02
C ALA A 572 1.25 -23.27 -1.36
N ILE A 573 1.31 -24.10 -0.32
CA ILE A 573 1.00 -25.52 -0.39
C ILE A 573 -0.16 -25.81 0.56
N GLY A 574 -1.21 -26.47 0.06
CA GLY A 574 -2.41 -26.78 0.79
C GLY A 574 -2.59 -28.25 1.11
N GLY A 575 -3.42 -28.55 2.13
CA GLY A 575 -3.89 -29.87 2.47
C GLY A 575 -2.93 -30.75 3.27
N ASN A 576 -1.80 -30.23 3.73
CA ASN A 576 -0.81 -31.06 4.43
C ASN A 576 -1.27 -31.46 5.84
N VAL A 577 -1.89 -30.55 6.60
CA VAL A 577 -2.35 -30.86 7.97
C VAL A 577 -3.45 -31.92 7.95
N PRO A 578 -4.56 -31.76 7.22
CA PRO A 578 -5.58 -32.80 7.16
C PRO A 578 -5.06 -34.13 6.61
N TYR A 579 -4.15 -34.14 5.64
CA TYR A 579 -3.51 -35.33 5.15
C TYR A 579 -2.75 -36.10 6.23
N LEU A 580 -1.96 -35.39 7.06
CA LEU A 580 -1.24 -36.01 8.16
C LEU A 580 -2.18 -36.59 9.22
N LEU A 581 -3.26 -35.88 9.52
CA LEU A 581 -4.31 -36.36 10.44
C LEU A 581 -5.00 -37.59 9.88
N ASP A 582 -5.41 -37.60 8.61
CA ASP A 582 -6.02 -38.73 7.97
C ASP A 582 -5.09 -39.94 8.02
N ARG A 583 -3.88 -39.83 7.50
CA ARG A 583 -2.92 -40.94 7.35
C ARG A 583 -2.43 -41.52 8.67
N PHE A 584 -2.22 -40.72 9.71
CA PHE A 584 -1.55 -41.16 10.93
C PHE A 584 -2.48 -41.26 12.14
N VAL A 585 -3.63 -40.60 12.13
CA VAL A 585 -4.51 -40.53 13.31
C VAL A 585 -5.84 -41.24 13.04
N PHE A 586 -6.55 -40.87 11.96
CA PHE A 586 -7.92 -41.33 11.74
C PHE A 586 -8.02 -42.59 10.84
N SER A 587 -7.15 -42.73 9.85
CA SER A 587 -7.14 -43.85 8.90
C SER A 587 -5.74 -44.43 8.71
N PRO A 588 -5.09 -45.00 9.74
CA PRO A 588 -3.72 -45.48 9.63
C PRO A 588 -3.54 -46.51 8.50
N GLY A 589 -2.72 -46.15 7.48
CA GLY A 589 -2.42 -47.04 6.34
C GLY A 589 -3.35 -46.90 5.13
N GLU A 590 -4.46 -46.18 5.24
CA GLU A 590 -5.40 -45.87 4.14
C GLU A 590 -5.64 -44.35 4.08
N ILE A 591 -5.63 -43.76 2.89
CA ILE A 591 -5.92 -42.33 2.69
C ILE A 591 -7.37 -42.22 2.18
N LYS A 592 -8.28 -41.71 3.01
CA LYS A 592 -9.71 -41.59 2.67
C LYS A 592 -10.08 -40.22 2.10
N GLN A 593 -9.18 -39.22 2.21
CA GLN A 593 -9.44 -37.81 1.85
C GLN A 593 -10.62 -37.19 2.60
N THR A 594 -11.00 -37.79 3.73
CA THR A 594 -12.09 -37.32 4.59
C THR A 594 -11.66 -37.45 6.07
N LEU A 595 -12.14 -36.54 6.87
CA LEU A 595 -11.88 -36.51 8.31
C LEU A 595 -13.22 -36.41 9.06
N PRO A 596 -13.32 -36.99 10.29
CA PRO A 596 -14.51 -36.76 11.11
C PRO A 596 -14.63 -35.27 11.45
N SER A 597 -15.87 -34.77 11.47
CA SER A 597 -16.14 -33.37 11.84
C SER A 597 -15.86 -33.15 13.33
N PRO A 598 -14.94 -32.23 13.71
CA PRO A 598 -14.68 -31.93 15.10
C PRO A 598 -15.86 -31.16 15.70
N PHE A 599 -16.17 -31.44 16.97
CA PHE A 599 -17.15 -30.70 17.78
C PHE A 599 -18.57 -30.64 17.17
N GLY A 600 -18.93 -31.51 16.23
CA GLY A 600 -20.25 -31.52 15.60
C GLY A 600 -20.53 -30.29 14.71
N ILE A 601 -19.48 -29.66 14.16
CA ILE A 601 -19.55 -28.47 13.26
C ILE A 601 -20.37 -28.79 12.01
N SER A 602 -20.22 -30.00 11.50
CA SER A 602 -21.02 -30.55 10.40
C SER A 602 -21.51 -31.95 10.74
N SER A 603 -22.66 -32.31 10.22
CA SER A 603 -23.18 -33.70 10.27
C SER A 603 -22.42 -34.65 9.34
N ASN A 604 -21.72 -34.11 8.36
CA ASN A 604 -20.98 -34.84 7.36
C ASN A 604 -19.48 -34.88 7.65
N ALA A 605 -18.78 -35.86 7.08
CA ALA A 605 -17.32 -35.91 7.13
C ALA A 605 -16.72 -34.72 6.34
N LEU A 606 -15.62 -34.16 6.84
CA LEU A 606 -14.90 -33.06 6.21
C LEU A 606 -14.00 -33.58 5.10
N SER A 607 -14.21 -33.15 3.87
CA SER A 607 -13.31 -33.41 2.75
C SER A 607 -12.07 -32.52 2.81
N TYR A 608 -10.95 -32.96 2.22
CA TYR A 608 -9.78 -32.12 2.05
C TYR A 608 -9.07 -32.39 0.72
N SER A 609 -8.37 -31.40 0.20
CA SER A 609 -7.60 -31.51 -1.04
C SER A 609 -6.17 -30.99 -0.81
N ARG A 610 -5.22 -31.63 -1.52
CA ARG A 610 -3.82 -31.21 -1.54
C ARG A 610 -3.55 -30.44 -2.82
N PHE A 611 -2.95 -29.25 -2.71
CA PHE A 611 -2.73 -28.39 -3.86
C PHE A 611 -1.51 -27.48 -3.69
N LEU A 612 -1.00 -26.99 -4.82
CA LEU A 612 -0.07 -25.86 -4.89
C LEU A 612 -0.80 -24.65 -5.42
N LYS A 613 -0.46 -23.46 -4.92
CA LYS A 613 -1.03 -22.19 -5.38
C LYS A 613 0.05 -21.13 -5.45
N PHE A 614 0.11 -20.43 -6.59
CA PHE A 614 1.02 -19.32 -6.83
C PHE A 614 0.21 -18.11 -7.28
N SER A 615 0.63 -16.92 -6.88
CA SER A 615 0.07 -15.68 -7.41
C SER A 615 1.11 -14.58 -7.44
N ALA A 616 0.99 -13.71 -8.44
CA ALA A 616 1.78 -12.50 -8.60
C ALA A 616 0.84 -11.33 -8.90
N ASP A 617 0.95 -10.24 -8.15
CA ASP A 617 0.25 -8.97 -8.35
C ASP A 617 1.31 -7.88 -8.47
N TYR A 618 1.37 -7.21 -9.61
CA TYR A 618 2.27 -6.10 -9.86
C TYR A 618 1.49 -4.86 -10.23
N ARG A 619 1.79 -3.74 -9.55
CA ARG A 619 1.16 -2.44 -9.78
C ARG A 619 2.23 -1.39 -10.00
N ARG A 620 2.00 -0.52 -10.98
CA ARG A 620 2.89 0.59 -11.29
C ARG A 620 2.06 1.86 -11.49
N TYR A 621 2.53 2.93 -10.90
CA TYR A 621 1.90 4.25 -10.99
C TYR A 621 2.92 5.24 -11.56
N PHE A 622 2.48 5.97 -12.58
CA PHE A 622 3.26 6.98 -13.27
C PHE A 622 2.58 8.32 -13.09
N ASP A 623 3.28 9.23 -12.44
CA ASP A 623 2.89 10.63 -12.35
C ASP A 623 3.27 11.31 -13.67
N LEU A 624 2.31 11.43 -14.59
CA LEU A 624 2.55 12.00 -15.91
C LEU A 624 2.62 13.52 -15.84
N THR A 625 1.77 14.12 -15.01
CA THR A 625 1.75 15.55 -14.69
C THR A 625 1.19 15.70 -13.27
N ASP A 626 1.32 16.89 -12.66
CA ASP A 626 0.78 17.19 -11.32
C ASP A 626 -0.71 16.86 -11.16
N ASN A 627 -1.41 16.67 -12.26
CA ASN A 627 -2.85 16.43 -12.31
C ASN A 627 -3.24 15.10 -12.96
N THR A 628 -2.28 14.36 -13.52
CA THR A 628 -2.55 13.16 -14.33
C THR A 628 -1.70 11.99 -13.89
N VAL A 629 -2.36 10.93 -13.45
CA VAL A 629 -1.72 9.68 -13.03
C VAL A 629 -2.13 8.56 -13.98
N PHE A 630 -1.15 7.83 -14.49
CA PHE A 630 -1.37 6.59 -15.23
C PHE A 630 -1.04 5.39 -14.36
N ALA A 631 -2.02 4.53 -14.10
CA ALA A 631 -1.90 3.36 -13.26
C ALA A 631 -2.03 2.07 -14.09
N LEU A 632 -1.15 1.11 -13.83
CA LEU A 632 -1.16 -0.22 -14.42
C LEU A 632 -1.16 -1.27 -13.32
N ARG A 633 -1.89 -2.36 -13.52
CA ARG A 633 -1.84 -3.56 -12.69
C ARG A 633 -1.86 -4.81 -13.57
N GLY A 634 -1.01 -5.77 -13.24
CA GLY A 634 -1.04 -7.12 -13.79
C GLY A 634 -1.21 -8.13 -12.66
N PHE A 635 -2.07 -9.11 -12.86
CA PHE A 635 -2.28 -10.21 -11.94
C PHE A 635 -2.18 -11.54 -12.69
N ALA A 636 -1.42 -12.48 -12.13
CA ALA A 636 -1.36 -13.86 -12.58
C ALA A 636 -1.51 -14.78 -11.38
N GLY A 637 -2.40 -15.76 -11.47
CA GLY A 637 -2.63 -16.77 -10.45
C GLY A 637 -2.69 -18.15 -11.07
N PHE A 638 -2.07 -19.13 -10.42
CA PHE A 638 -2.08 -20.53 -10.82
C PHE A 638 -2.25 -21.41 -9.58
N ALA A 639 -3.16 -22.33 -9.63
CA ALA A 639 -3.37 -23.31 -8.59
C ALA A 639 -3.56 -24.70 -9.23
N GLN A 640 -3.05 -25.74 -8.58
CA GLN A 640 -3.05 -27.09 -9.13
C GLN A 640 -3.26 -28.09 -8.00
N PRO A 641 -4.28 -28.98 -8.11
CA PRO A 641 -4.37 -30.14 -7.24
C PRO A 641 -3.16 -31.04 -7.48
N ILE A 642 -2.65 -31.63 -6.39
CA ILE A 642 -1.47 -32.51 -6.42
C ILE A 642 -1.79 -33.85 -5.77
N PHE A 643 -1.02 -34.89 -6.12
CA PHE A 643 -1.17 -36.25 -5.68
C PHE A 643 -2.54 -36.85 -6.07
N ASP A 644 -3.29 -37.37 -5.12
CA ASP A 644 -4.57 -38.03 -5.33
C ASP A 644 -5.77 -37.06 -5.32
N SER A 645 -5.53 -35.76 -5.18
CA SER A 645 -6.59 -34.75 -5.18
C SER A 645 -6.96 -34.32 -6.60
N GLU A 646 -8.24 -34.28 -6.90
CA GLU A 646 -8.79 -33.95 -8.22
C GLU A 646 -9.22 -32.50 -8.36
N SER A 647 -9.60 -31.82 -7.26
CA SER A 647 -10.10 -30.45 -7.25
C SER A 647 -9.47 -29.62 -6.14
N ILE A 648 -9.58 -28.30 -6.27
CA ILE A 648 -9.19 -27.33 -5.24
C ILE A 648 -10.46 -26.87 -4.51
N PRO A 649 -10.43 -26.74 -3.17
CA PRO A 649 -11.53 -26.20 -2.40
C PRO A 649 -12.06 -24.89 -2.99
N LEU A 650 -13.39 -24.72 -3.04
CA LEU A 650 -14.02 -23.55 -3.64
C LEU A 650 -13.48 -22.22 -3.07
N ASN A 651 -13.31 -22.13 -1.76
CA ASN A 651 -12.78 -20.95 -1.07
C ASN A 651 -11.29 -20.66 -1.39
N ARG A 652 -10.61 -21.54 -2.13
CA ARG A 652 -9.21 -21.41 -2.54
C ARG A 652 -9.01 -21.17 -4.03
N ARG A 653 -10.07 -21.21 -4.82
CA ARG A 653 -10.04 -20.87 -6.26
C ARG A 653 -9.83 -19.37 -6.48
N PHE A 654 -9.52 -19.00 -7.71
CA PHE A 654 -9.53 -17.61 -8.15
C PHE A 654 -10.88 -17.27 -8.73
N PHE A 655 -11.30 -16.01 -8.51
CA PHE A 655 -12.56 -15.49 -9.04
C PHE A 655 -12.29 -14.24 -9.88
N ALA A 656 -13.23 -13.94 -10.81
CA ALA A 656 -13.18 -12.74 -11.62
C ALA A 656 -14.52 -12.01 -11.67
N GLY A 657 -14.44 -10.69 -11.93
CA GLY A 657 -15.56 -9.75 -11.92
C GLY A 657 -15.68 -8.94 -10.64
N GLY A 658 -16.37 -7.83 -10.70
CA GLY A 658 -16.60 -6.90 -9.59
C GLY A 658 -15.92 -5.55 -9.77
N SER A 659 -16.32 -4.59 -8.92
CA SER A 659 -15.86 -3.19 -9.00
C SER A 659 -14.35 -3.00 -8.74
N ASN A 660 -13.69 -3.93 -8.05
CA ASN A 660 -12.26 -3.91 -7.73
C ASN A 660 -11.45 -4.93 -8.55
N ASP A 661 -12.10 -5.57 -9.53
CA ASP A 661 -11.51 -6.54 -10.41
C ASP A 661 -11.85 -6.18 -11.86
N ILE A 662 -12.31 -7.10 -12.70
CA ILE A 662 -12.71 -6.82 -14.08
C ILE A 662 -14.10 -6.19 -14.08
N ARG A 663 -14.15 -4.87 -14.25
CA ARG A 663 -15.38 -4.09 -14.20
C ARG A 663 -16.26 -4.37 -15.43
N GLY A 664 -17.58 -4.31 -15.24
CA GLY A 664 -18.57 -4.69 -16.26
C GLY A 664 -19.21 -6.06 -16.00
N TRP A 665 -18.64 -6.86 -15.11
CA TRP A 665 -19.22 -8.12 -14.61
C TRP A 665 -19.47 -8.04 -13.10
N ASN A 666 -20.54 -8.67 -12.66
CA ASN A 666 -20.80 -8.80 -11.23
C ASN A 666 -19.72 -9.66 -10.55
N PRO A 667 -19.50 -9.52 -9.23
CA PRO A 667 -18.55 -10.36 -8.51
C PRO A 667 -18.84 -11.86 -8.74
N PHE A 668 -17.78 -12.64 -8.99
CA PHE A 668 -17.83 -14.09 -9.24
C PHE A 668 -18.55 -14.52 -10.54
N ARG A 669 -18.90 -13.60 -11.43
CA ARG A 669 -19.71 -13.88 -12.62
C ARG A 669 -18.92 -13.93 -13.93
N LEU A 670 -17.63 -13.73 -13.93
CA LEU A 670 -16.78 -13.83 -15.11
C LEU A 670 -16.02 -15.15 -15.13
N GLY A 671 -16.11 -15.87 -16.22
CA GLY A 671 -15.49 -17.20 -16.40
C GLY A 671 -16.20 -18.31 -15.62
N PRO A 672 -15.67 -19.54 -15.59
CA PRO A 672 -14.39 -19.96 -16.20
C PRO A 672 -14.42 -20.00 -17.73
N GLY A 673 -13.33 -19.58 -18.35
CA GLY A 673 -13.15 -19.58 -19.80
C GLY A 673 -14.30 -18.91 -20.54
N SER A 674 -14.81 -19.56 -21.58
CA SER A 674 -15.96 -19.12 -22.40
C SER A 674 -17.25 -19.92 -22.13
N ILE A 675 -17.35 -20.62 -21.00
CA ILE A 675 -18.59 -21.30 -20.60
C ILE A 675 -19.71 -20.26 -20.50
N SER A 676 -20.79 -20.53 -21.22
CA SER A 676 -21.98 -19.65 -21.23
C SER A 676 -22.57 -19.50 -19.81
N PRO A 677 -23.06 -18.31 -19.43
CA PRO A 677 -23.81 -18.15 -18.19
C PRO A 677 -25.02 -19.08 -18.03
N ASP A 678 -25.52 -19.59 -19.13
CA ASP A 678 -26.69 -20.50 -19.18
C ASP A 678 -26.26 -21.97 -19.10
N GLU A 679 -24.97 -22.30 -19.13
CA GLU A 679 -24.43 -23.66 -18.95
C GLU A 679 -23.95 -23.87 -17.50
N VAL A 680 -23.54 -25.12 -17.20
CA VAL A 680 -23.00 -25.49 -15.89
C VAL A 680 -21.83 -24.64 -15.52
N ARG A 681 -21.96 -23.95 -14.40
CA ARG A 681 -21.00 -22.98 -13.97
C ARG A 681 -20.74 -23.10 -12.48
N VAL A 682 -19.68 -23.82 -12.14
CA VAL A 682 -19.09 -23.68 -10.79
C VAL A 682 -18.22 -22.42 -10.78
N PRO A 683 -18.51 -21.43 -9.95
CA PRO A 683 -17.77 -20.17 -9.97
C PRO A 683 -16.31 -20.38 -9.60
N GLY A 684 -15.43 -19.57 -10.22
CA GLY A 684 -14.00 -19.58 -9.96
C GLY A 684 -13.24 -20.60 -10.79
N GLY A 685 -11.91 -20.52 -10.74
CA GLY A 685 -10.99 -21.38 -11.46
C GLY A 685 -9.63 -21.47 -10.79
N GLU A 686 -8.79 -22.35 -11.33
CA GLU A 686 -7.43 -22.58 -10.86
C GLU A 686 -6.41 -21.68 -11.54
N VAL A 687 -6.74 -21.08 -12.67
CA VAL A 687 -5.90 -20.13 -13.39
C VAL A 687 -6.60 -18.79 -13.48
N LYS A 688 -5.91 -17.69 -13.21
CA LYS A 688 -6.40 -16.31 -13.41
C LYS A 688 -5.33 -15.47 -14.06
N LEU A 689 -5.68 -14.79 -15.15
CA LEU A 689 -4.87 -13.75 -15.76
C LEU A 689 -5.71 -12.49 -15.87
N ALA A 690 -5.15 -11.36 -15.42
CA ALA A 690 -5.83 -10.08 -15.50
C ALA A 690 -4.85 -8.93 -15.66
N ALA A 691 -5.23 -7.95 -16.46
CA ALA A 691 -4.51 -6.71 -16.70
C ALA A 691 -5.45 -5.52 -16.59
N TYR A 692 -5.00 -4.47 -15.95
CA TYR A 692 -5.80 -3.27 -15.69
C TYR A 692 -5.00 -2.04 -16.05
N LYS A 693 -5.63 -1.07 -16.66
CA LYS A 693 -5.07 0.26 -16.85
C LYS A 693 -6.10 1.31 -16.45
N GLU A 694 -5.62 2.39 -15.84
CA GLU A 694 -6.45 3.51 -15.46
C GLU A 694 -5.69 4.81 -15.63
N LEU A 695 -6.24 5.75 -16.40
CA LEU A 695 -5.75 7.11 -16.51
C LEU A 695 -6.65 8.01 -15.66
N ARG A 696 -6.08 8.62 -14.62
CA ARG A 696 -6.76 9.50 -13.68
C ARG A 696 -6.34 10.92 -13.91
N GLN A 697 -7.29 11.84 -14.00
CA GLN A 697 -7.01 13.26 -14.13
C GLN A 697 -7.83 14.08 -13.15
N ILE A 698 -7.16 14.91 -12.37
CA ILE A 698 -7.80 15.91 -11.52
C ILE A 698 -8.34 17.01 -12.42
N PHE A 699 -9.62 17.31 -12.32
CA PHE A 699 -10.25 18.35 -13.10
C PHE A 699 -10.88 19.47 -12.27
N MET A 700 -11.21 19.20 -10.99
CA MET A 700 -11.61 20.23 -10.04
C MET A 700 -10.94 19.98 -8.70
N ARG A 701 -10.56 21.04 -7.99
CA ARG A 701 -10.06 21.00 -6.62
C ARG A 701 -10.97 21.83 -5.74
N ASP A 702 -11.06 21.45 -4.48
CA ASP A 702 -11.76 22.18 -3.42
C ASP A 702 -13.28 22.40 -3.64
N VAL A 703 -13.90 21.55 -4.47
CA VAL A 703 -15.35 21.52 -4.61
C VAL A 703 -15.92 20.48 -3.66
N LEU A 704 -16.74 20.88 -2.70
CA LEU A 704 -17.21 20.07 -1.56
C LEU A 704 -16.05 19.51 -0.71
N ASN A 705 -14.99 20.29 -0.53
CA ASN A 705 -13.74 19.88 0.14
C ASN A 705 -13.12 18.60 -0.43
N ALA A 706 -13.36 18.31 -1.70
CA ALA A 706 -12.85 17.12 -2.40
C ALA A 706 -12.09 17.52 -3.66
N GLN A 707 -11.11 16.70 -4.04
CA GLN A 707 -10.53 16.72 -5.37
C GLN A 707 -11.36 15.80 -6.28
N TRP A 708 -11.78 16.33 -7.42
CA TRP A 708 -12.57 15.60 -8.37
C TRP A 708 -11.71 15.09 -9.50
N HIS A 709 -11.71 13.77 -9.72
CA HIS A 709 -10.96 13.14 -10.79
C HIS A 709 -11.90 12.49 -11.79
N VAL A 710 -11.62 12.67 -13.07
CA VAL A 710 -12.12 11.80 -14.13
C VAL A 710 -11.12 10.68 -14.35
N ALA A 711 -11.59 9.46 -14.46
CA ALA A 711 -10.77 8.31 -14.78
C ALA A 711 -11.30 7.61 -16.03
N TRP A 712 -10.39 7.23 -16.91
CA TRP A 712 -10.66 6.27 -17.97
C TRP A 712 -9.97 4.96 -17.64
N HIS A 713 -10.71 3.87 -17.72
CA HIS A 713 -10.19 2.56 -17.37
C HIS A 713 -10.43 1.52 -18.47
N THR A 714 -9.58 0.51 -18.50
CA THR A 714 -9.78 -0.72 -19.25
C THR A 714 -9.24 -1.87 -18.43
N ASP A 715 -10.07 -2.85 -18.21
CA ASP A 715 -9.77 -4.08 -17.47
C ASP A 715 -9.92 -5.25 -18.43
N ALA A 716 -8.96 -6.17 -18.45
CA ALA A 716 -8.96 -7.33 -19.30
C ALA A 716 -8.54 -8.57 -18.50
N GLY A 717 -9.19 -9.70 -18.70
CA GLY A 717 -8.81 -10.94 -18.03
C GLY A 717 -9.93 -11.96 -17.96
N ASN A 718 -9.61 -13.06 -17.31
CA ASN A 718 -10.56 -14.14 -17.04
C ASN A 718 -10.01 -15.09 -15.97
N VAL A 719 -10.81 -16.07 -15.57
CA VAL A 719 -10.40 -17.27 -14.83
C VAL A 719 -10.66 -18.51 -15.68
N TRP A 720 -9.93 -19.56 -15.42
CA TRP A 720 -10.07 -20.85 -16.12
C TRP A 720 -9.92 -22.00 -15.14
N TYR A 721 -10.51 -23.13 -15.47
CA TYR A 721 -10.18 -24.40 -14.82
C TYR A 721 -8.74 -24.81 -15.18
N GLY A 722 -8.09 -25.51 -14.26
CA GLY A 722 -6.72 -25.99 -14.44
C GLY A 722 -6.62 -27.14 -15.46
N PRO A 723 -5.39 -27.45 -15.90
CA PRO A 723 -5.17 -28.53 -16.89
C PRO A 723 -5.60 -29.93 -16.41
N ARG A 724 -5.70 -30.15 -15.10
CA ARG A 724 -6.10 -31.43 -14.50
C ARG A 724 -7.57 -31.47 -14.11
N SER A 725 -8.27 -30.36 -14.14
CA SER A 725 -9.72 -30.35 -13.88
C SER A 725 -10.45 -30.97 -15.07
N SER A 726 -11.22 -32.01 -14.85
CA SER A 726 -12.06 -32.65 -15.86
C SER A 726 -13.44 -32.95 -15.25
N LEU A 727 -14.46 -32.78 -16.03
CA LEU A 727 -15.81 -33.18 -15.71
C LEU A 727 -16.38 -33.81 -16.98
N LEU A 728 -16.72 -35.09 -16.89
CA LEU A 728 -17.31 -35.84 -17.99
C LEU A 728 -18.81 -35.99 -17.74
N ASP A 729 -19.61 -35.92 -18.79
CA ASP A 729 -21.01 -36.29 -18.73
C ASP A 729 -21.18 -37.82 -18.70
N ASP A 730 -22.44 -38.28 -18.64
CA ASP A 730 -22.76 -39.71 -18.60
C ASP A 730 -22.34 -40.44 -19.89
N ASP A 731 -22.16 -39.71 -20.99
CA ASP A 731 -21.71 -40.20 -22.30
C ASP A 731 -20.17 -40.13 -22.47
N GLY A 732 -19.46 -39.60 -21.47
CA GLY A 732 -18.01 -39.46 -21.47
C GLY A 732 -17.48 -38.22 -22.20
N ASN A 733 -18.35 -37.24 -22.53
CA ASN A 733 -17.92 -35.99 -23.13
C ASN A 733 -17.37 -35.02 -22.08
N GLU A 734 -16.35 -34.27 -22.45
CA GLU A 734 -15.73 -33.28 -21.57
C GLU A 734 -16.56 -32.00 -21.47
N LEU A 735 -17.21 -31.76 -20.34
CA LEU A 735 -18.08 -30.60 -20.08
C LEU A 735 -17.30 -29.31 -19.76
N LEU A 736 -16.08 -29.43 -19.26
CA LEU A 736 -15.27 -28.27 -18.86
C LEU A 736 -14.36 -27.75 -19.96
N ASN A 737 -14.40 -28.30 -21.17
CA ASN A 737 -13.45 -27.97 -22.23
C ASN A 737 -13.40 -26.44 -22.51
N ASP A 738 -14.55 -25.77 -22.57
CA ASP A 738 -14.63 -24.35 -22.83
C ASP A 738 -14.23 -23.47 -21.62
N GLY A 739 -14.19 -24.05 -20.43
CA GLY A 739 -13.72 -23.43 -19.21
C GLY A 739 -12.25 -23.69 -18.89
N ARG A 740 -11.60 -24.63 -19.57
CA ARG A 740 -10.24 -25.03 -19.28
C ARG A 740 -9.19 -24.10 -19.89
N PHE A 741 -8.08 -23.90 -19.17
CA PHE A 741 -6.97 -23.09 -19.65
C PHE A 741 -6.14 -23.85 -20.70
N TYR A 742 -6.02 -23.28 -21.90
CA TYR A 742 -5.14 -23.73 -22.97
C TYR A 742 -4.29 -22.58 -23.46
N ILE A 743 -2.98 -22.78 -23.53
CA ILE A 743 -2.02 -21.72 -23.88
C ILE A 743 -2.16 -21.24 -25.33
N ASP A 744 -2.72 -22.04 -26.20
CA ASP A 744 -2.91 -21.75 -27.63
C ASP A 744 -4.23 -21.01 -27.93
N ARG A 745 -5.17 -20.93 -26.99
CA ARG A 745 -6.48 -20.32 -27.21
C ARG A 745 -7.00 -19.40 -26.10
N PHE A 746 -6.33 -19.30 -24.93
CA PHE A 746 -6.79 -18.49 -23.81
C PHE A 746 -7.02 -17.01 -24.17
N TYR A 747 -6.27 -16.48 -25.14
CA TYR A 747 -6.37 -15.08 -25.58
C TYR A 747 -7.74 -14.76 -26.24
N ASN A 748 -8.42 -15.75 -26.81
CA ASN A 748 -9.78 -15.60 -27.34
C ASN A 748 -10.83 -15.57 -26.22
N GLN A 749 -10.49 -16.01 -25.04
CA GLN A 749 -11.35 -16.10 -23.86
C GLN A 749 -11.08 -14.98 -22.85
N ILE A 750 -10.41 -13.90 -23.27
CA ILE A 750 -10.17 -12.73 -22.41
C ILE A 750 -11.34 -11.77 -22.54
N ALA A 751 -12.07 -11.58 -21.45
CA ALA A 751 -13.09 -10.55 -21.35
C ALA A 751 -12.46 -9.17 -21.23
N VAL A 752 -13.02 -8.14 -21.88
CA VAL A 752 -12.52 -6.76 -21.84
C VAL A 752 -13.65 -5.81 -21.50
N GLY A 753 -13.47 -5.08 -20.40
CA GLY A 753 -14.33 -3.97 -19.99
C GLY A 753 -13.60 -2.64 -20.12
N SER A 754 -14.23 -1.61 -20.67
CA SER A 754 -13.67 -0.26 -20.70
C SER A 754 -14.74 0.78 -20.40
N GLY A 755 -14.35 1.87 -19.74
CA GLY A 755 -15.31 2.87 -19.35
C GLY A 755 -14.68 4.09 -18.68
N PHE A 756 -15.55 4.91 -18.13
CA PHE A 756 -15.19 6.14 -17.45
C PHE A 756 -15.67 6.10 -16.02
N GLY A 757 -14.99 6.83 -15.16
CA GLY A 757 -15.38 6.95 -13.77
C GLY A 757 -15.11 8.32 -13.20
N LEU A 758 -15.91 8.67 -12.20
CA LEU A 758 -15.74 9.85 -11.38
C LEU A 758 -15.16 9.45 -10.03
N ARG A 759 -14.19 10.20 -9.54
CA ARG A 759 -13.57 10.04 -8.22
C ARG A 759 -13.76 11.31 -7.42
N LEU A 760 -14.17 11.19 -6.20
CA LEU A 760 -14.27 12.26 -5.21
C LEU A 760 -13.28 11.91 -4.10
N ASP A 761 -12.18 12.64 -4.03
CA ASP A 761 -11.06 12.38 -3.11
C ASP A 761 -11.03 13.44 -2.01
N TRP A 762 -11.34 13.04 -0.78
CA TRP A 762 -11.28 13.85 0.45
C TRP A 762 -9.99 13.62 1.26
N GLU A 763 -8.90 13.17 0.64
CA GLU A 763 -7.63 12.78 1.29
C GLU A 763 -7.72 11.53 2.18
N PHE A 764 -8.74 11.40 3.01
CA PHE A 764 -8.97 10.25 3.90
C PHE A 764 -9.88 9.18 3.29
N ILE A 765 -10.67 9.54 2.30
CA ILE A 765 -11.58 8.64 1.59
C ILE A 765 -11.75 9.06 0.13
N VAL A 766 -11.81 8.08 -0.76
CA VAL A 766 -12.11 8.29 -2.18
C VAL A 766 -13.40 7.58 -2.52
N ALA A 767 -14.44 8.31 -2.92
CA ALA A 767 -15.65 7.72 -3.48
C ALA A 767 -15.48 7.56 -5.00
N ARG A 768 -15.84 6.39 -5.51
CA ARG A 768 -15.65 6.02 -6.91
C ARG A 768 -16.96 5.59 -7.56
N PHE A 769 -17.24 6.16 -8.71
CA PHE A 769 -18.41 5.89 -9.54
C PHE A 769 -17.95 5.52 -10.93
N ASP A 770 -18.04 4.25 -11.31
CA ASP A 770 -17.57 3.74 -12.60
C ASP A 770 -18.77 3.37 -13.49
N PHE A 771 -18.66 3.71 -14.77
CA PHE A 771 -19.56 3.30 -15.81
C PHE A 771 -18.77 2.56 -16.89
N THR A 772 -19.01 1.26 -17.02
CA THR A 772 -18.20 0.34 -17.83
C THR A 772 -19.04 -0.30 -18.92
N PHE A 773 -18.50 -0.38 -20.13
CA PHE A 773 -19.03 -1.18 -21.24
C PHE A 773 -18.20 -2.44 -21.39
N ARG A 774 -18.83 -3.57 -21.72
CA ARG A 774 -18.15 -4.79 -22.14
C ARG A 774 -17.72 -4.62 -23.58
N VAL A 775 -16.43 -4.42 -23.80
CA VAL A 775 -15.82 -4.26 -25.13
C VAL A 775 -15.69 -5.62 -25.82
N HIS A 776 -15.27 -6.64 -25.06
CA HIS A 776 -15.31 -8.03 -25.45
C HIS A 776 -16.11 -8.82 -24.41
N ASP A 777 -17.29 -9.21 -24.77
CA ASP A 777 -18.16 -10.08 -23.97
C ASP A 777 -18.02 -11.52 -24.49
N LEU A 778 -17.73 -12.46 -23.59
CA LEU A 778 -17.45 -13.84 -23.98
C LEU A 778 -18.66 -14.54 -24.62
N ASP A 779 -19.86 -14.08 -24.27
CA ASP A 779 -21.14 -14.64 -24.82
C ASP A 779 -21.52 -14.00 -26.15
N ARG A 780 -21.13 -12.73 -26.40
CA ARG A 780 -21.63 -11.93 -27.54
C ARG A 780 -20.56 -11.50 -28.52
N GLY A 781 -19.27 -11.56 -28.13
CA GLY A 781 -18.16 -11.13 -28.94
C GLY A 781 -17.78 -9.65 -28.79
N TRP A 782 -17.01 -9.12 -29.75
CA TRP A 782 -16.46 -7.77 -29.72
C TRP A 782 -17.50 -6.71 -30.07
N PHE A 783 -17.66 -5.68 -29.21
CA PHE A 783 -18.54 -4.52 -29.39
C PHE A 783 -20.03 -4.80 -29.57
N GLU A 784 -20.49 -6.02 -29.34
CA GLU A 784 -21.89 -6.40 -29.50
C GLU A 784 -22.73 -6.10 -28.27
N ASN A 785 -22.13 -6.10 -27.09
CA ASN A 785 -22.83 -5.75 -25.84
C ASN A 785 -22.81 -4.23 -25.60
N ARG A 786 -23.93 -3.56 -25.95
CA ARG A 786 -24.08 -2.10 -25.78
C ARG A 786 -24.59 -1.69 -24.40
N ARG A 787 -24.79 -2.62 -23.47
CA ARG A 787 -25.29 -2.32 -22.13
C ARG A 787 -24.16 -1.75 -21.28
N GLY A 788 -24.43 -0.62 -20.64
CA GLY A 788 -23.52 -0.04 -19.65
C GLY A 788 -23.77 -0.60 -18.25
N TYR A 789 -22.70 -0.81 -17.49
CA TYR A 789 -22.72 -1.32 -16.13
C TYR A 789 -22.21 -0.24 -15.18
N PHE A 790 -23.03 0.13 -14.23
CA PHE A 790 -22.66 1.08 -13.18
C PHE A 790 -22.12 0.33 -11.97
N SER A 791 -21.00 0.81 -11.42
CA SER A 791 -20.47 0.31 -10.16
C SER A 791 -20.01 1.44 -9.24
N PHE A 792 -20.26 1.27 -7.96
CA PHE A 792 -19.80 2.13 -6.89
C PHE A 792 -18.66 1.43 -6.13
N GLY A 793 -17.70 2.19 -5.65
CA GLY A 793 -16.61 1.67 -4.84
C GLY A 793 -16.00 2.73 -3.93
N ILE A 794 -15.28 2.30 -2.91
CA ILE A 794 -14.49 3.16 -2.02
C ILE A 794 -13.01 2.90 -2.28
N GLY A 795 -12.24 3.96 -2.39
CA GLY A 795 -10.83 3.89 -2.79
C GLY A 795 -10.61 3.73 -4.30
N HIS A 796 -9.36 3.78 -4.73
CA HIS A 796 -9.00 3.42 -6.09
C HIS A 796 -9.15 1.91 -6.30
N SER A 797 -9.47 1.47 -7.51
CA SER A 797 -9.64 0.03 -7.79
C SER A 797 -8.35 -0.78 -7.59
N PHE A 798 -7.20 -0.17 -7.82
CA PHE A 798 -5.88 -0.75 -7.56
C PHE A 798 -4.81 0.30 -7.35
#